data_01b71ebba8c0b816c53b3924da46b412
#
_entry.id   01b71ebba8c0b816c53b3924da46b412
#
_cell.length_a   1.000
_cell.length_b   1.000
_cell.length_c   1.000
_cell.angle_alpha   90.00
_cell.angle_beta   90.00
_cell.angle_gamma   90.00
#
_symmetry.space_group_name_H-M   'P 1'
#
loop_
_entity.id
_entity.type
_entity.pdbx_description
1 polymer ?
#
loop_
_entity_poly.entity_id
_entity_poly.type
_entity_poly.pdbx_seq_one_letter_code
_entity_poly.pdbx_strand_id
1 'polypeptide(L)'
;MIAPLSWLKDYVDIDVTAEELQKKLFDCGFEVEELIEVGKDISGVVVGEVLECEPVEGTHLHVCKVDCGDKGIFQICCGADNVKKGIKAPCALVGATVYATAKDHITVEGVMTIKKGKLRGIESDGMLCSGAELGVNGDMFDGGDYCGLLLLPKDCKNGEDVKPVLGLDDYVFDIAVTANRPDCQSILGIAREVAAVLNKPVKEPDYSYTAKKGNYPEIKISDLAPDLCPRYIGHYVKDVKIAPSPRWIKKRLSSCGLRSISNVVDITNFVLLELGQPMHAFDLRTLDGREVIVRRAKDGEKIKTLDGNEFKLSSENLVICDGKKPSALAGVMGGLDSEIKDDTSEVLFEAAKFARDSVRKTARALGQHTDSSALFEKGVNEYTTEKAMCRALNLIEKLGCGTVTDLHIDVTTKNSNLTAKKMTVEVDKINALLGITVPTEKMVEILKSLCFGVKLSGGKLDLVVPRWREDIDGFPDIAEEVIRLYGYDHVHSTFLPTALITNGGYNDEQKAENKLKRKLVEKGMYEISTYSFYSAKDLDMLHIPADAKERKAIKIRNPISEELSIMRTTMAPSMLNVIVRNLRRGNMEGKLFELAKIYLPEELPLKTFPEERATLCLGSFGKTSFWDLKGICENIANTLNTAFEYAPCEKPFLQPGKTAEITCEGKYIGYVGVLAPTVCEELAIDRTVVLAELDYAELKSHAKPFRYKPIPKFPEVTRDLALLCGKEITCGEIKKEIYAACKYVSSVILFDVYEGTQVDEGKKSMAFNLTFTPKDEPIEDKVDGYVKKILSNLKYKLNIELR
;
A
#
# COMPACT_ATOMS: atom_id res chain seq x y z
N MET A 1 -11.98 6.57 7.91
CA MET A 1 -12.72 7.43 8.90
C MET A 1 -13.01 6.62 10.11
N ILE A 2 -12.46 7.04 11.24
CA ILE A 2 -12.66 6.37 12.52
C ILE A 2 -13.97 6.83 13.16
N ALA A 3 -14.91 5.91 13.35
CA ALA A 3 -16.26 6.22 13.86
C ALA A 3 -16.63 5.33 15.07
N PRO A 4 -16.54 5.86 16.30
CA PRO A 4 -16.97 5.13 17.51
C PRO A 4 -18.48 4.94 17.54
N LEU A 5 -18.95 3.71 17.83
CA LEU A 5 -20.37 3.38 17.91
C LEU A 5 -21.10 4.25 18.94
N SER A 6 -20.46 4.47 20.09
CA SER A 6 -21.04 5.34 21.14
C SER A 6 -21.26 6.78 20.67
N TRP A 7 -20.42 7.28 19.73
CA TRP A 7 -20.60 8.63 19.19
C TRP A 7 -21.69 8.65 18.11
N LEU A 8 -21.78 7.64 17.27
CA LEU A 8 -22.88 7.49 16.31
C LEU A 8 -24.24 7.41 16.99
N LYS A 9 -24.34 6.76 18.16
CA LYS A 9 -25.56 6.69 18.98
C LYS A 9 -26.05 8.05 19.52
N ASP A 10 -25.23 9.09 19.56
CA ASP A 10 -25.69 10.43 19.90
C ASP A 10 -26.64 10.98 18.81
N TYR A 11 -26.47 10.53 17.55
CA TYR A 11 -27.18 11.04 16.38
C TYR A 11 -28.26 10.08 15.85
N VAL A 12 -28.10 8.78 16.09
CA VAL A 12 -29.01 7.75 15.58
C VAL A 12 -29.33 6.75 16.67
N ASP A 13 -30.58 6.33 16.75
CA ASP A 13 -31.01 5.25 17.63
C ASP A 13 -30.63 3.89 17.00
N ILE A 14 -29.43 3.40 17.33
CA ILE A 14 -28.87 2.16 16.79
C ILE A 14 -29.25 0.99 17.70
N ASP A 15 -30.14 0.14 17.21
CA ASP A 15 -30.72 -1.02 17.91
C ASP A 15 -30.21 -2.37 17.39
N VAL A 16 -29.18 -2.35 16.55
CA VAL A 16 -28.51 -3.54 16.01
C VAL A 16 -27.13 -3.72 16.64
N THR A 17 -26.54 -4.92 16.52
CA THR A 17 -25.16 -5.16 16.97
C THR A 17 -24.14 -4.45 16.09
N ALA A 18 -22.90 -4.35 16.56
CA ALA A 18 -21.82 -3.71 15.77
C ALA A 18 -21.54 -4.48 14.48
N GLU A 19 -21.56 -5.81 14.54
CA GLU A 19 -21.35 -6.69 13.39
C GLU A 19 -22.49 -6.60 12.36
N GLU A 20 -23.74 -6.50 12.84
CA GLU A 20 -24.88 -6.29 11.96
C GLU A 20 -24.81 -4.93 11.27
N LEU A 21 -24.39 -3.88 12.01
CA LEU A 21 -24.19 -2.55 11.44
C LEU A 21 -23.05 -2.55 10.40
N GLN A 22 -21.93 -3.21 10.69
CA GLN A 22 -20.82 -3.40 9.75
C GLN A 22 -21.33 -3.99 8.43
N LYS A 23 -22.08 -5.09 8.52
CA LYS A 23 -22.65 -5.72 7.32
C LYS A 23 -23.55 -4.78 6.54
N LYS A 24 -24.44 -4.06 7.21
CA LYS A 24 -25.35 -3.09 6.56
C LYS A 24 -24.61 -1.93 5.90
N LEU A 25 -23.53 -1.45 6.49
CA LEU A 25 -22.66 -0.45 5.88
C LEU A 25 -21.99 -1.00 4.62
N PHE A 26 -21.49 -2.23 4.67
CA PHE A 26 -20.93 -2.92 3.51
C PHE A 26 -21.94 -3.04 2.37
N ASP A 27 -23.17 -3.49 2.69
CA ASP A 27 -24.24 -3.70 1.72
C ASP A 27 -24.65 -2.38 1.02
N CYS A 28 -24.48 -1.24 1.67
CA CYS A 28 -24.78 0.09 1.10
C CYS A 28 -23.54 0.83 0.54
N GLY A 29 -22.41 0.15 0.39
CA GLY A 29 -21.22 0.65 -0.32
C GLY A 29 -20.17 1.33 0.55
N PHE A 30 -20.22 1.17 1.88
CA PHE A 30 -19.15 1.62 2.78
C PHE A 30 -18.30 0.43 3.25
N GLU A 31 -17.08 0.36 2.81
CA GLU A 31 -16.12 -0.64 3.27
C GLU A 31 -15.66 -0.31 4.69
N VAL A 32 -15.93 -1.22 5.63
CA VAL A 32 -15.38 -1.17 6.98
C VAL A 32 -14.11 -2.02 6.99
N GLU A 33 -12.96 -1.37 6.95
CA GLU A 33 -11.65 -2.05 6.90
C GLU A 33 -11.39 -2.84 8.19
N GLU A 34 -11.78 -2.27 9.33
CA GLU A 34 -11.64 -2.92 10.63
C GLU A 34 -12.81 -2.56 11.56
N LEU A 35 -13.30 -3.54 12.31
CA LEU A 35 -14.21 -3.37 13.45
C LEU A 35 -13.45 -3.68 14.74
N ILE A 36 -13.12 -2.65 15.50
CA ILE A 36 -12.31 -2.72 16.71
C ILE A 36 -13.22 -2.80 17.93
N GLU A 37 -13.18 -3.90 18.66
CA GLU A 37 -13.78 -4.02 19.99
C GLU A 37 -12.82 -3.46 21.04
N VAL A 38 -13.12 -2.26 21.57
CA VAL A 38 -12.26 -1.58 22.53
C VAL A 38 -12.28 -2.32 23.87
N GLY A 39 -11.09 -2.56 24.43
CA GLY A 39 -10.97 -3.30 25.71
C GLY A 39 -11.32 -4.78 25.63
N LYS A 40 -11.28 -5.40 24.44
CA LYS A 40 -11.53 -6.82 24.23
C LYS A 40 -10.71 -7.71 25.18
N ASP A 41 -9.44 -7.39 25.34
CA ASP A 41 -8.48 -8.18 26.11
C ASP A 41 -8.45 -7.84 27.61
N ILE A 42 -9.27 -6.88 28.05
CA ILE A 42 -9.38 -6.46 29.44
C ILE A 42 -10.60 -7.12 30.10
N SER A 43 -10.42 -7.76 31.24
CA SER A 43 -11.54 -8.34 32.00
C SER A 43 -11.24 -8.43 33.49
N GLY A 44 -12.27 -8.41 34.33
CA GLY A 44 -12.14 -8.57 35.78
C GLY A 44 -11.44 -7.42 36.50
N VAL A 45 -11.37 -6.22 35.87
CA VAL A 45 -10.84 -5.02 36.48
C VAL A 45 -11.98 -4.14 36.99
N VAL A 46 -11.91 -3.73 38.26
CA VAL A 46 -12.94 -2.96 38.95
C VAL A 46 -12.39 -1.69 39.58
N VAL A 47 -13.26 -0.77 39.94
CA VAL A 47 -12.87 0.44 40.69
C VAL A 47 -12.51 0.04 42.12
N GLY A 48 -11.27 0.33 42.54
CA GLY A 48 -10.78 0.12 43.90
C GLY A 48 -10.43 1.42 44.60
N GLU A 49 -10.84 1.59 45.87
CA GLU A 49 -10.43 2.71 46.71
C GLU A 49 -9.37 2.28 47.70
N VAL A 50 -8.26 2.97 47.78
CA VAL A 50 -7.16 2.69 48.70
C VAL A 50 -7.52 3.22 50.09
N LEU A 51 -7.90 2.31 51.00
CA LEU A 51 -8.25 2.62 52.39
C LEU A 51 -7.02 2.87 53.25
N GLU A 52 -5.99 2.04 53.07
CA GLU A 52 -4.74 2.09 53.83
C GLU A 52 -3.58 1.94 52.85
N CYS A 53 -2.45 2.59 53.12
CA CYS A 53 -1.27 2.57 52.28
C CYS A 53 -0.03 2.71 53.19
N GLU A 54 0.73 1.65 53.37
CA GLU A 54 1.89 1.60 54.25
C GLU A 54 3.15 1.31 53.45
N PRO A 55 4.23 2.10 53.55
CA PRO A 55 5.47 1.84 52.85
C PRO A 55 6.17 0.58 53.43
N VAL A 56 6.81 -0.18 52.55
CA VAL A 56 7.62 -1.34 52.92
C VAL A 56 9.07 -0.91 53.09
N GLU A 57 9.59 -1.06 54.31
CA GLU A 57 10.92 -0.61 54.68
C GLU A 57 12.01 -1.19 53.75
N GLY A 58 12.90 -0.33 53.27
CA GLY A 58 14.00 -0.69 52.38
C GLY A 58 13.60 -1.00 50.93
N THR A 59 12.35 -0.61 50.53
CA THR A 59 11.87 -0.80 49.15
C THR A 59 11.07 0.42 48.68
N HIS A 60 10.73 0.48 47.39
CA HIS A 60 9.78 1.44 46.80
C HIS A 60 8.33 0.93 46.89
N LEU A 61 8.10 -0.22 47.47
CA LEU A 61 6.77 -0.85 47.49
C LEU A 61 5.91 -0.32 48.67
N HIS A 62 4.61 -0.35 48.46
CA HIS A 62 3.59 -0.04 49.44
C HIS A 62 2.62 -1.22 49.59
N VAL A 63 2.20 -1.52 50.78
CA VAL A 63 1.12 -2.45 51.06
C VAL A 63 -0.17 -1.66 51.23
N CYS A 64 -1.12 -1.96 50.38
CA CYS A 64 -2.39 -1.25 50.29
C CYS A 64 -3.55 -2.19 50.71
N LYS A 65 -4.51 -1.66 51.46
CA LYS A 65 -5.85 -2.27 51.57
C LYS A 65 -6.77 -1.52 50.61
N VAL A 66 -7.32 -2.27 49.66
CA VAL A 66 -8.12 -1.72 48.57
C VAL A 66 -9.55 -2.22 48.69
N ASP A 67 -10.49 -1.30 48.83
CA ASP A 67 -11.93 -1.60 48.88
C ASP A 67 -12.49 -1.67 47.45
N CYS A 68 -12.95 -2.82 47.05
CA CYS A 68 -13.60 -3.10 45.76
C CYS A 68 -15.12 -3.34 45.94
N GLY A 69 -15.74 -2.68 46.91
CA GLY A 69 -17.20 -2.73 47.17
C GLY A 69 -17.69 -4.12 47.49
N ASP A 70 -18.70 -4.58 46.75
CA ASP A 70 -19.31 -5.90 46.95
C ASP A 70 -18.36 -7.08 46.65
N LYS A 71 -17.20 -6.85 46.02
CA LYS A 71 -16.15 -7.84 45.76
C LYS A 71 -15.27 -8.08 46.99
N GLY A 72 -15.23 -7.14 47.94
CA GLY A 72 -14.48 -7.21 49.18
C GLY A 72 -13.28 -6.27 49.26
N ILE A 73 -12.52 -6.41 50.33
CA ILE A 73 -11.29 -5.66 50.60
C ILE A 73 -10.08 -6.59 50.33
N PHE A 74 -9.16 -6.14 49.51
CA PHE A 74 -7.99 -6.90 49.06
C PHE A 74 -6.69 -6.25 49.54
N GLN A 75 -5.72 -7.08 49.93
CA GLN A 75 -4.35 -6.63 50.15
C GLN A 75 -3.60 -6.64 48.82
N ILE A 76 -3.09 -5.49 48.41
CA ILE A 76 -2.35 -5.34 47.16
C ILE A 76 -1.01 -4.66 47.43
N CYS A 77 0.06 -5.24 46.90
CA CYS A 77 1.37 -4.66 46.93
C CYS A 77 1.59 -3.82 45.65
N CYS A 78 1.83 -2.52 45.81
CA CYS A 78 1.96 -1.58 44.72
C CYS A 78 3.32 -0.86 44.73
N GLY A 79 3.94 -0.71 43.59
CA GLY A 79 5.23 -0.02 43.42
C GLY A 79 5.12 1.38 42.78
N ALA A 80 3.91 1.88 42.56
CA ALA A 80 3.71 3.17 41.91
C ALA A 80 3.93 4.34 42.87
N ASP A 81 4.63 5.37 42.44
CA ASP A 81 5.00 6.52 43.29
C ASP A 81 3.78 7.39 43.66
N ASN A 82 2.70 7.34 42.89
CA ASN A 82 1.48 8.14 43.15
C ASN A 82 0.44 7.39 44.00
N VAL A 83 0.75 6.17 44.51
CA VAL A 83 -0.16 5.44 45.37
C VAL A 83 -0.26 6.12 46.75
N LYS A 84 -1.49 6.36 47.21
CA LYS A 84 -1.76 6.95 48.54
C LYS A 84 -3.17 6.62 49.00
N LYS A 85 -3.40 6.76 50.28
CA LYS A 85 -4.71 6.60 50.89
C LYS A 85 -5.75 7.58 50.32
N GLY A 86 -6.95 7.09 50.02
CA GLY A 86 -8.11 7.87 49.54
C GLY A 86 -8.15 8.08 48.03
N ILE A 87 -7.23 7.50 47.26
CA ILE A 87 -7.34 7.50 45.79
C ILE A 87 -8.24 6.36 45.33
N LYS A 88 -8.89 6.55 44.21
CA LYS A 88 -9.53 5.49 43.43
C LYS A 88 -8.68 5.15 42.21
N ALA A 89 -8.47 3.86 41.96
CA ALA A 89 -7.67 3.37 40.84
C ALA A 89 -8.29 2.07 40.30
N PRO A 90 -8.00 1.73 39.02
CA PRO A 90 -8.38 0.40 38.51
C PRO A 90 -7.66 -0.70 39.26
N CYS A 91 -8.44 -1.67 39.76
CA CYS A 91 -7.97 -2.79 40.52
C CYS A 91 -8.26 -4.09 39.76
N ALA A 92 -7.23 -4.73 39.21
CA ALA A 92 -7.32 -6.02 38.58
C ALA A 92 -7.33 -7.13 39.65
N LEU A 93 -8.43 -7.82 39.78
CA LEU A 93 -8.61 -8.93 40.72
C LEU A 93 -7.90 -10.20 40.23
N VAL A 94 -7.72 -11.17 41.12
CA VAL A 94 -7.17 -12.48 40.69
C VAL A 94 -8.08 -13.13 39.66
N GLY A 95 -7.52 -13.51 38.51
CA GLY A 95 -8.23 -13.99 37.32
C GLY A 95 -8.51 -12.91 36.26
N ALA A 96 -8.30 -11.64 36.59
CA ALA A 96 -8.43 -10.54 35.60
C ALA A 96 -7.38 -10.65 34.50
N THR A 97 -7.72 -10.14 33.31
CA THR A 97 -6.79 -9.99 32.19
C THR A 97 -6.51 -8.51 31.93
N VAL A 98 -5.23 -8.19 31.75
CA VAL A 98 -4.74 -6.84 31.44
C VAL A 98 -3.57 -6.95 30.47
N TYR A 99 -3.11 -5.84 29.89
CA TYR A 99 -1.91 -5.84 29.08
C TYR A 99 -0.65 -5.99 29.93
N ALA A 100 0.28 -6.81 29.45
CA ALA A 100 1.63 -6.88 29.99
C ALA A 100 2.48 -5.77 29.34
N THR A 101 3.18 -4.99 30.15
CA THR A 101 4.06 -3.92 29.67
C THR A 101 5.53 -4.30 29.80
N ALA A 102 6.37 -3.79 28.90
CA ALA A 102 7.82 -3.90 28.96
C ALA A 102 8.37 -3.14 30.18
N LYS A 103 9.69 -3.16 30.35
CA LYS A 103 10.38 -2.46 31.45
C LYS A 103 10.22 -0.92 31.43
N ASP A 104 9.80 -0.37 30.31
CA ASP A 104 9.52 1.07 30.16
C ASP A 104 8.13 1.45 30.71
N HIS A 105 7.31 0.46 31.11
CA HIS A 105 5.93 0.62 31.55
C HIS A 105 4.97 1.27 30.55
N ILE A 106 5.35 1.32 29.28
CA ILE A 106 4.59 1.94 28.17
C ILE A 106 4.32 0.94 27.04
N THR A 107 5.36 0.20 26.63
CA THR A 107 5.27 -0.71 25.48
C THR A 107 4.51 -1.97 25.88
N VAL A 108 3.42 -2.28 25.19
CA VAL A 108 2.63 -3.49 25.40
C VAL A 108 3.32 -4.69 24.74
N GLU A 109 3.59 -5.74 25.54
CA GLU A 109 4.22 -6.99 25.06
C GLU A 109 3.21 -8.14 24.87
N GLY A 110 1.96 -7.97 25.31
CA GLY A 110 0.92 -8.98 25.20
C GLY A 110 -0.16 -8.83 26.27
N VAL A 111 -0.88 -9.92 26.55
CA VAL A 111 -1.93 -9.99 27.58
C VAL A 111 -1.48 -10.90 28.69
N MET A 112 -1.70 -10.48 29.93
CA MET A 112 -1.40 -11.29 31.11
C MET A 112 -2.63 -11.51 32.00
N THR A 113 -2.68 -12.63 32.66
CA THR A 113 -3.72 -12.95 33.67
C THR A 113 -3.16 -12.71 35.07
N ILE A 114 -3.85 -11.93 35.87
CA ILE A 114 -3.47 -11.61 37.25
C ILE A 114 -3.63 -12.86 38.14
N LYS A 115 -2.58 -13.20 38.86
CA LYS A 115 -2.53 -14.31 39.77
C LYS A 115 -2.22 -13.82 41.18
N LYS A 116 -2.70 -14.55 42.21
CA LYS A 116 -2.23 -14.31 43.59
C LYS A 116 -0.72 -14.49 43.64
N GLY A 117 -0.01 -13.46 44.08
CA GLY A 117 1.44 -13.42 44.08
C GLY A 117 2.05 -13.04 45.40
N LYS A 118 3.38 -13.16 45.50
CA LYS A 118 4.19 -12.61 46.59
C LYS A 118 5.28 -11.70 46.03
N LEU A 119 5.28 -10.45 46.44
CA LEU A 119 6.31 -9.48 46.11
C LEU A 119 7.20 -9.24 47.34
N ARG A 120 8.45 -9.67 47.28
CA ARG A 120 9.42 -9.65 48.43
C ARG A 120 8.85 -10.24 49.70
N GLY A 121 8.07 -11.37 49.61
CA GLY A 121 7.49 -12.07 50.74
C GLY A 121 6.11 -11.58 51.19
N ILE A 122 5.62 -10.46 50.66
CA ILE A 122 4.29 -9.89 50.99
C ILE A 122 3.27 -10.39 49.97
N GLU A 123 2.14 -10.90 50.46
CA GLU A 123 1.05 -11.39 49.60
C GLU A 123 0.32 -10.24 48.90
N SER A 124 0.00 -10.44 47.65
CA SER A 124 -0.81 -9.53 46.83
C SER A 124 -1.95 -10.31 46.18
N ASP A 125 -3.18 -9.91 46.45
CA ASP A 125 -4.42 -10.53 45.94
C ASP A 125 -5.02 -9.77 44.77
N GLY A 126 -4.17 -9.16 43.93
CA GLY A 126 -4.55 -8.39 42.78
C GLY A 126 -3.45 -7.41 42.39
N MET A 127 -3.77 -6.51 41.50
CA MET A 127 -2.87 -5.46 41.00
C MET A 127 -3.63 -4.16 40.79
N LEU A 128 -3.08 -3.03 41.28
CA LEU A 128 -3.52 -1.69 40.84
C LEU A 128 -2.87 -1.37 39.52
N CYS A 129 -3.66 -0.86 38.55
CA CYS A 129 -3.22 -0.73 37.15
C CYS A 129 -2.88 0.71 36.75
N SER A 130 -1.89 0.83 35.91
CA SER A 130 -1.56 2.03 35.12
C SER A 130 -2.48 2.16 33.90
N GLY A 131 -2.38 3.28 33.17
CA GLY A 131 -3.08 3.46 31.91
C GLY A 131 -2.61 2.48 30.82
N ALA A 132 -1.30 2.22 30.73
CA ALA A 132 -0.73 1.32 29.72
C ALA A 132 -1.21 -0.13 29.88
N GLU A 133 -1.34 -0.62 31.11
CA GLU A 133 -1.86 -1.96 31.40
C GLU A 133 -3.34 -2.14 31.05
N LEU A 134 -4.05 -1.03 30.79
CA LEU A 134 -5.45 -1.03 30.36
C LEU A 134 -5.63 -0.51 28.92
N GLY A 135 -4.55 -0.17 28.23
CA GLY A 135 -4.60 0.39 26.88
C GLY A 135 -5.24 1.81 26.84
N VAL A 136 -5.18 2.52 27.97
CA VAL A 136 -5.75 3.88 28.11
C VAL A 136 -4.63 4.90 28.16
N ASN A 137 -4.76 5.97 27.37
CA ASN A 137 -3.84 7.08 27.46
C ASN A 137 -4.01 7.81 28.80
N GLY A 138 -2.92 7.94 29.56
CA GLY A 138 -2.90 8.64 30.85
C GLY A 138 -3.42 10.06 30.81
N ASP A 139 -3.26 10.77 29.69
CA ASP A 139 -3.76 12.13 29.46
C ASP A 139 -5.30 12.26 29.56
N MET A 140 -6.04 11.14 29.51
CA MET A 140 -7.49 11.14 29.65
C MET A 140 -7.94 11.41 31.10
N PHE A 141 -7.07 11.21 32.10
CA PHE A 141 -7.40 11.29 33.50
C PHE A 141 -6.44 12.24 34.23
N ASP A 142 -6.96 13.02 35.14
CA ASP A 142 -6.16 13.93 35.93
C ASP A 142 -5.16 13.17 36.80
N GLY A 143 -3.87 13.51 36.68
CA GLY A 143 -2.79 12.85 37.41
C GLY A 143 -2.37 11.48 36.87
N GLY A 144 -2.84 11.10 35.69
CA GLY A 144 -2.36 9.93 34.97
C GLY A 144 -0.95 10.20 34.41
N ASP A 145 0.08 9.73 35.11
CA ASP A 145 1.44 9.73 34.60
C ASP A 145 1.74 8.36 33.97
N TYR A 146 2.64 8.32 32.98
CA TYR A 146 2.99 7.08 32.27
C TYR A 146 3.57 5.99 33.20
N CYS A 147 4.18 6.38 34.32
CA CYS A 147 4.79 5.48 35.29
C CYS A 147 3.97 5.28 36.58
N GLY A 148 2.75 5.86 36.64
CA GLY A 148 1.91 5.80 37.84
C GLY A 148 0.59 5.08 37.63
N LEU A 149 -0.15 4.92 38.74
CA LEU A 149 -1.52 4.40 38.67
C LEU A 149 -2.42 5.37 37.93
N LEU A 150 -3.37 4.83 37.20
CA LEU A 150 -4.47 5.60 36.62
C LEU A 150 -5.42 6.04 37.76
N LEU A 151 -5.57 7.36 37.94
CA LEU A 151 -6.44 7.90 39.00
C LEU A 151 -7.85 8.07 38.46
N LEU A 152 -8.82 7.40 39.09
CA LEU A 152 -10.23 7.47 38.75
C LEU A 152 -10.92 8.61 39.52
N PRO A 153 -12.02 9.17 38.96
CA PRO A 153 -12.84 10.16 39.61
C PRO A 153 -13.40 9.65 40.95
N LYS A 154 -13.53 10.54 41.95
CA LYS A 154 -14.00 10.17 43.28
C LYS A 154 -15.47 9.71 43.33
N ASP A 155 -16.27 10.10 42.36
CA ASP A 155 -17.69 9.78 42.23
C ASP A 155 -17.93 8.35 41.67
N CYS A 156 -16.90 7.66 41.14
CA CYS A 156 -16.99 6.26 40.74
C CYS A 156 -17.36 5.39 41.91
N LYS A 157 -18.18 4.35 41.67
CA LYS A 157 -18.61 3.42 42.71
C LYS A 157 -17.58 2.29 42.90
N ASN A 158 -17.16 2.03 44.14
CA ASN A 158 -16.22 0.94 44.42
C ASN A 158 -16.81 -0.43 43.99
N GLY A 159 -16.02 -1.21 43.28
CA GLY A 159 -16.42 -2.53 42.77
C GLY A 159 -17.15 -2.53 41.44
N GLU A 160 -17.50 -1.36 40.85
CA GLU A 160 -18.06 -1.32 39.51
C GLU A 160 -17.00 -1.68 38.46
N ASP A 161 -17.45 -2.24 37.31
CA ASP A 161 -16.58 -2.56 36.19
C ASP A 161 -15.92 -1.26 35.67
N VAL A 162 -14.62 -1.33 35.50
CA VAL A 162 -13.84 -0.16 35.05
C VAL A 162 -14.04 0.15 33.56
N LYS A 163 -14.46 -0.82 32.74
CA LYS A 163 -14.62 -0.60 31.29
C LYS A 163 -15.50 0.59 30.93
N PRO A 164 -16.74 0.71 31.43
CA PRO A 164 -17.57 1.89 31.14
C PRO A 164 -16.95 3.20 31.65
N VAL A 165 -16.28 3.12 32.80
CA VAL A 165 -15.60 4.29 33.39
C VAL A 165 -14.47 4.79 32.49
N LEU A 166 -13.72 3.87 31.88
CA LEU A 166 -12.59 4.19 31.01
C LEU A 166 -12.97 4.33 29.53
N GLY A 167 -14.19 3.93 29.16
CA GLY A 167 -14.62 3.89 27.77
C GLY A 167 -14.07 2.73 26.98
N LEU A 168 -13.81 1.62 27.65
CA LEU A 168 -13.33 0.37 27.07
C LEU A 168 -14.47 -0.59 26.70
N ASP A 169 -15.70 -0.09 26.62
CA ASP A 169 -16.94 -0.80 26.29
C ASP A 169 -17.54 -0.34 24.97
N ASP A 170 -16.72 0.06 24.03
CA ASP A 170 -17.15 0.63 22.74
C ASP A 170 -16.68 -0.22 21.57
N TYR A 171 -17.29 -0.01 20.41
CA TYR A 171 -16.83 -0.50 19.12
C TYR A 171 -16.42 0.68 18.26
N VAL A 172 -15.33 0.53 17.52
CA VAL A 172 -14.86 1.56 16.59
C VAL A 172 -14.81 0.99 15.18
N PHE A 173 -15.48 1.67 14.25
CA PHE A 173 -15.48 1.33 12.84
C PHE A 173 -14.37 2.13 12.15
N ASP A 174 -13.45 1.47 11.49
CA ASP A 174 -12.57 2.12 10.50
C ASP A 174 -13.20 1.99 9.12
N ILE A 175 -13.66 3.11 8.59
CA ILE A 175 -14.47 3.16 7.36
C ILE A 175 -13.64 3.81 6.25
N ALA A 176 -13.42 3.07 5.16
CA ALA A 176 -12.84 3.60 3.94
C ALA A 176 -13.85 4.50 3.22
N VAL A 177 -13.62 5.80 3.27
CA VAL A 177 -14.47 6.78 2.60
C VAL A 177 -13.89 7.14 1.24
N THR A 178 -14.66 6.90 0.19
CA THR A 178 -14.28 7.21 -1.20
C THR A 178 -14.18 8.72 -1.46
N ALA A 179 -13.42 9.11 -2.48
CA ALA A 179 -13.13 10.53 -2.74
C ALA A 179 -14.37 11.35 -3.17
N ASN A 180 -15.42 10.70 -3.66
CA ASN A 180 -16.71 11.33 -4.03
C ASN A 180 -17.60 11.63 -2.82
N ARG A 181 -17.31 11.04 -1.64
CA ARG A 181 -18.13 11.19 -0.42
C ARG A 181 -17.41 11.97 0.67
N PRO A 182 -16.94 13.22 0.43
CA PRO A 182 -16.28 14.03 1.45
C PRO A 182 -17.17 14.35 2.66
N ASP A 183 -18.49 14.35 2.48
CA ASP A 183 -19.49 14.50 3.56
C ASP A 183 -19.36 13.41 4.64
N CYS A 184 -18.98 12.19 4.25
CA CYS A 184 -18.77 11.05 5.14
C CYS A 184 -17.40 11.03 5.84
N GLN A 185 -16.55 12.05 5.64
CA GLN A 185 -15.32 12.26 6.44
C GLN A 185 -15.64 12.90 7.79
N SER A 186 -16.81 12.60 8.38
CA SER A 186 -17.28 13.13 9.65
C SER A 186 -18.22 12.16 10.35
N ILE A 187 -18.28 12.24 11.67
CA ILE A 187 -19.20 11.41 12.48
C ILE A 187 -20.65 11.67 12.06
N LEU A 188 -21.05 12.92 11.87
CA LEU A 188 -22.42 13.25 11.45
C LEU A 188 -22.72 12.78 10.03
N GLY A 189 -21.75 12.79 9.13
CA GLY A 189 -21.88 12.26 7.78
C GLY A 189 -22.14 10.75 7.78
N ILE A 190 -21.32 9.99 8.53
CA ILE A 190 -21.55 8.56 8.73
C ILE A 190 -22.88 8.28 9.44
N ALA A 191 -23.22 9.08 10.47
CA ALA A 191 -24.49 8.93 11.18
C ALA A 191 -25.71 9.10 10.25
N ARG A 192 -25.66 10.00 9.25
CA ARG A 192 -26.72 10.14 8.25
C ARG A 192 -26.86 8.88 7.38
N GLU A 193 -25.77 8.25 7.00
CA GLU A 193 -25.79 7.00 6.25
C GLU A 193 -26.30 5.83 7.12
N VAL A 194 -25.86 5.75 8.38
CA VAL A 194 -26.39 4.77 9.35
C VAL A 194 -27.89 4.96 9.56
N ALA A 195 -28.35 6.21 9.68
CA ALA A 195 -29.77 6.52 9.81
C ALA A 195 -30.57 6.05 8.58
N ALA A 196 -30.06 6.31 7.37
CA ALA A 196 -30.71 5.87 6.13
C ALA A 196 -30.79 4.34 6.03
N VAL A 197 -29.70 3.63 6.32
CA VAL A 197 -29.63 2.16 6.28
C VAL A 197 -30.54 1.50 7.33
N LEU A 198 -30.66 2.11 8.51
CA LEU A 198 -31.53 1.60 9.58
C LEU A 198 -32.97 2.12 9.46
N ASN A 199 -33.28 3.00 8.50
CA ASN A 199 -34.57 3.69 8.35
C ASN A 199 -34.97 4.41 9.65
N LYS A 200 -34.03 5.11 10.26
CA LYS A 200 -34.21 5.89 11.50
C LYS A 200 -34.00 7.37 11.23
N PRO A 201 -34.56 8.25 12.04
CA PRO A 201 -34.26 9.69 11.95
C PRO A 201 -32.86 9.99 12.48
N VAL A 202 -32.17 10.95 11.84
CA VAL A 202 -30.93 11.53 12.39
C VAL A 202 -31.23 12.71 13.30
N LYS A 203 -30.53 12.80 14.42
CA LYS A 203 -30.58 13.95 15.35
C LYS A 203 -29.46 14.91 14.98
N GLU A 204 -29.77 16.16 14.62
CA GLU A 204 -28.76 17.17 14.38
C GLU A 204 -28.12 17.63 15.72
N PRO A 205 -26.81 17.96 15.72
CA PRO A 205 -26.16 18.60 16.86
C PRO A 205 -26.86 19.92 17.25
N ASP A 206 -26.74 20.31 18.52
CA ASP A 206 -27.21 21.61 18.95
C ASP A 206 -26.22 22.68 18.49
N TYR A 207 -26.70 23.63 17.70
CA TYR A 207 -25.94 24.76 17.16
C TYR A 207 -26.28 26.08 17.84
N SER A 208 -27.19 26.09 18.86
CA SER A 208 -27.65 27.31 19.55
C SER A 208 -26.57 27.86 20.49
N TYR A 209 -26.42 29.14 20.52
CA TYR A 209 -25.57 29.88 21.49
C TYR A 209 -26.18 31.26 21.74
N THR A 210 -25.73 31.89 22.85
CA THR A 210 -26.18 33.21 23.24
C THR A 210 -25.06 34.22 23.07
N ALA A 211 -25.14 35.05 22.04
CA ALA A 211 -24.16 36.12 21.81
C ALA A 211 -24.36 37.34 22.72
N LYS A 212 -23.33 37.73 23.43
CA LYS A 212 -23.35 38.97 24.24
C LYS A 212 -23.01 40.17 23.36
N LYS A 213 -23.93 41.16 23.38
CA LYS A 213 -23.74 42.45 22.71
C LYS A 213 -22.78 43.33 23.48
N GLY A 214 -21.92 44.03 22.76
CA GLY A 214 -20.96 44.95 23.38
C GLY A 214 -20.22 45.81 22.36
N ASN A 215 -19.35 46.70 22.89
CA ASN A 215 -18.41 47.42 22.05
C ASN A 215 -17.09 46.62 22.05
N TYR A 216 -16.78 45.98 20.90
CA TYR A 216 -15.62 45.13 20.75
C TYR A 216 -14.56 45.80 19.88
N PRO A 217 -13.31 45.31 19.93
CA PRO A 217 -12.25 45.83 19.07
C PRO A 217 -12.62 45.60 17.58
N GLU A 218 -12.22 46.57 16.75
CA GLU A 218 -12.37 46.42 15.31
C GLU A 218 -11.45 45.27 14.84
N ILE A 219 -12.05 44.28 14.19
CA ILE A 219 -11.35 43.15 13.56
C ILE A 219 -11.62 43.24 12.06
N LYS A 220 -10.58 43.18 11.25
CA LYS A 220 -10.70 43.22 9.77
C LYS A 220 -10.36 41.87 9.17
N ILE A 221 -11.25 41.39 8.29
CA ILE A 221 -11.02 40.19 7.53
C ILE A 221 -11.13 40.54 6.04
N SER A 222 -10.06 40.29 5.27
CA SER A 222 -9.97 40.59 3.86
C SER A 222 -9.55 39.36 3.06
N ASP A 223 -10.27 39.06 2.02
CA ASP A 223 -9.90 37.98 1.07
C ASP A 223 -9.38 38.58 -0.24
N LEU A 224 -8.08 38.42 -0.48
CA LEU A 224 -7.38 38.83 -1.71
C LEU A 224 -7.15 37.68 -2.70
N ALA A 225 -7.66 36.49 -2.40
CA ALA A 225 -7.59 35.29 -3.23
C ALA A 225 -8.96 34.61 -3.37
N PRO A 226 -9.98 35.31 -3.86
CA PRO A 226 -11.37 34.84 -3.85
C PRO A 226 -11.61 33.59 -4.73
N ASP A 227 -10.68 33.25 -5.58
CA ASP A 227 -10.67 32.01 -6.37
C ASP A 227 -10.20 30.78 -5.55
N LEU A 228 -9.44 31.01 -4.48
CA LEU A 228 -8.89 29.96 -3.61
C LEU A 228 -9.60 29.87 -2.24
N CYS A 229 -10.28 30.94 -1.81
CA CYS A 229 -11.05 30.98 -0.57
C CYS A 229 -12.46 31.53 -0.86
N PRO A 230 -13.43 30.69 -1.27
CA PRO A 230 -14.80 31.17 -1.54
C PRO A 230 -15.51 31.75 -0.33
N ARG A 231 -15.25 31.26 0.88
CA ARG A 231 -15.87 31.71 2.12
C ARG A 231 -14.89 31.65 3.29
N TYR A 232 -14.87 32.68 4.10
CA TYR A 232 -14.09 32.76 5.32
C TYR A 232 -14.92 33.38 6.45
N ILE A 233 -15.07 32.67 7.56
CA ILE A 233 -15.82 33.13 8.74
C ILE A 233 -14.85 33.32 9.89
N GLY A 234 -14.88 34.51 10.49
CA GLY A 234 -14.20 34.81 11.76
C GLY A 234 -15.19 35.15 12.84
N HIS A 235 -15.04 34.59 14.04
CA HIS A 235 -15.88 34.93 15.20
C HIS A 235 -15.04 35.20 16.43
N TYR A 236 -15.31 36.35 17.10
CA TYR A 236 -14.58 36.79 18.28
C TYR A 236 -15.17 36.23 19.56
N VAL A 237 -14.33 35.63 20.39
CA VAL A 237 -14.64 35.18 21.75
C VAL A 237 -13.68 35.84 22.73
N LYS A 238 -14.22 36.41 23.81
CA LYS A 238 -13.42 37.09 24.83
C LYS A 238 -13.50 36.39 26.18
N ASP A 239 -12.72 36.88 27.13
CA ASP A 239 -12.65 36.35 28.49
C ASP A 239 -12.40 34.83 28.51
N VAL A 240 -11.58 34.37 27.55
CA VAL A 240 -11.29 32.97 27.40
C VAL A 240 -10.42 32.48 28.55
N LYS A 241 -10.71 31.30 29.06
CA LYS A 241 -9.95 30.60 30.08
C LYS A 241 -9.49 29.28 29.56
N ILE A 242 -8.19 29.14 29.35
CA ILE A 242 -7.59 27.92 28.92
C ILE A 242 -7.52 26.93 30.09
N ALA A 243 -8.00 25.73 29.87
CA ALA A 243 -8.03 24.63 30.86
C ALA A 243 -8.06 23.29 30.13
N PRO A 244 -7.78 22.17 30.83
CA PRO A 244 -8.01 20.85 30.29
C PRO A 244 -9.48 20.66 29.90
N SER A 245 -9.71 19.94 28.80
CA SER A 245 -11.06 19.59 28.33
C SER A 245 -11.77 18.63 29.28
N PRO A 246 -13.09 18.69 29.37
CA PRO A 246 -13.85 17.71 30.13
C PRO A 246 -13.71 16.31 29.53
N ARG A 247 -13.85 15.31 30.40
CA ARG A 247 -13.58 13.90 30.07
C ARG A 247 -14.33 13.39 28.83
N TRP A 248 -15.57 13.82 28.62
CA TRP A 248 -16.36 13.37 27.47
C TRP A 248 -15.77 13.85 26.12
N ILE A 249 -15.16 15.04 26.05
CA ILE A 249 -14.44 15.54 24.85
C ILE A 249 -13.15 14.71 24.67
N LYS A 250 -12.36 14.57 25.76
CA LYS A 250 -11.12 13.77 25.73
C LYS A 250 -11.39 12.35 25.22
N LYS A 251 -12.45 11.69 25.72
CA LYS A 251 -12.87 10.34 25.29
C LYS A 251 -13.18 10.30 23.79
N ARG A 252 -13.96 11.27 23.27
CA ARG A 252 -14.32 11.33 21.85
C ARG A 252 -13.09 11.51 20.96
N LEU A 253 -12.20 12.44 21.31
CA LEU A 253 -10.97 12.68 20.58
C LEU A 253 -10.05 11.45 20.60
N SER A 254 -9.81 10.88 21.77
CA SER A 254 -8.95 9.71 21.94
C SER A 254 -9.46 8.48 21.17
N SER A 255 -10.79 8.22 21.18
CA SER A 255 -11.35 7.11 20.41
C SER A 255 -11.23 7.27 18.89
N CYS A 256 -10.96 8.48 18.42
CA CYS A 256 -10.62 8.78 17.02
C CYS A 256 -9.11 8.97 16.79
N GLY A 257 -8.26 8.67 17.77
CA GLY A 257 -6.80 8.75 17.66
C GLY A 257 -6.21 10.15 17.87
N LEU A 258 -7.01 11.15 18.30
CA LEU A 258 -6.52 12.50 18.59
C LEU A 258 -6.20 12.69 20.07
N ARG A 259 -5.06 13.33 20.33
CA ARG A 259 -4.66 13.73 21.69
C ARG A 259 -5.35 15.04 22.10
N SER A 260 -5.86 15.08 23.33
CA SER A 260 -6.38 16.31 23.95
C SER A 260 -5.24 17.29 24.27
N ILE A 261 -5.43 18.56 23.99
CA ILE A 261 -4.43 19.63 24.22
C ILE A 261 -4.98 20.62 25.24
N SER A 262 -6.04 21.36 24.89
CA SER A 262 -6.73 22.30 25.75
C SER A 262 -8.18 22.45 25.31
N ASN A 263 -9.04 22.97 26.17
CA ASN A 263 -10.48 23.13 25.89
C ASN A 263 -10.76 23.82 24.53
N VAL A 264 -10.05 24.91 24.22
CA VAL A 264 -10.25 25.65 22.96
C VAL A 264 -9.77 24.88 21.73
N VAL A 265 -8.57 24.29 21.79
CA VAL A 265 -8.03 23.49 20.70
C VAL A 265 -8.84 22.21 20.51
N ASP A 266 -9.26 21.60 21.60
CA ASP A 266 -10.06 20.36 21.54
C ASP A 266 -11.46 20.62 20.97
N ILE A 267 -12.04 21.83 21.18
CA ILE A 267 -13.29 22.21 20.52
C ILE A 267 -13.10 22.23 18.99
N THR A 268 -11.99 22.80 18.48
CA THR A 268 -11.74 22.82 17.02
C THR A 268 -11.55 21.40 16.46
N ASN A 269 -10.83 20.54 17.16
CA ASN A 269 -10.64 19.14 16.80
C ASN A 269 -11.94 18.32 16.90
N PHE A 270 -12.75 18.58 17.91
CA PHE A 270 -14.06 17.94 18.07
C PHE A 270 -14.98 18.26 16.89
N VAL A 271 -15.06 19.55 16.51
CA VAL A 271 -15.89 19.99 15.38
C VAL A 271 -15.36 19.44 14.05
N LEU A 272 -14.04 19.36 13.90
CA LEU A 272 -13.39 18.70 12.74
C LEU A 272 -13.87 17.27 12.58
N LEU A 273 -13.86 16.47 13.65
CA LEU A 273 -14.32 15.08 13.61
C LEU A 273 -15.86 14.97 13.48
N GLU A 274 -16.60 15.80 14.24
CA GLU A 274 -18.07 15.75 14.26
C GLU A 274 -18.67 16.14 12.93
N LEU A 275 -18.18 17.22 12.29
CA LEU A 275 -18.79 17.86 11.11
C LEU A 275 -17.94 17.78 9.84
N GLY A 276 -16.69 17.33 9.92
CA GLY A 276 -15.77 17.30 8.79
C GLY A 276 -15.27 18.69 8.36
N GLN A 277 -15.38 19.70 9.23
CA GLN A 277 -14.94 21.06 8.97
C GLN A 277 -13.71 21.36 9.81
N PRO A 278 -12.51 21.47 9.21
CA PRO A 278 -11.36 21.98 9.93
C PRO A 278 -11.59 23.41 10.37
N MET A 279 -11.25 23.70 11.63
CA MET A 279 -11.30 25.02 12.23
C MET A 279 -9.94 25.40 12.80
N HIS A 280 -9.69 26.70 12.91
CA HIS A 280 -8.53 27.21 13.60
C HIS A 280 -8.95 28.24 14.68
N ALA A 281 -8.11 28.40 15.67
CA ALA A 281 -8.29 29.40 16.73
C ALA A 281 -6.99 30.22 16.86
N PHE A 282 -7.08 31.52 16.59
CA PHE A 282 -5.96 32.45 16.75
C PHE A 282 -6.03 33.13 18.10
N ASP A 283 -4.90 33.26 18.77
CA ASP A 283 -4.77 34.23 19.84
C ASP A 283 -4.79 35.64 19.22
N LEU A 284 -5.91 36.31 19.32
CA LEU A 284 -6.14 37.60 18.66
C LEU A 284 -5.14 38.69 19.10
N ARG A 285 -4.56 38.58 20.31
CA ARG A 285 -3.57 39.49 20.84
C ARG A 285 -2.26 39.49 20.05
N THR A 286 -1.98 38.41 19.36
CA THR A 286 -0.75 38.17 18.56
C THR A 286 -0.88 38.61 17.12
N LEU A 287 -2.11 38.80 16.62
CA LEU A 287 -2.34 39.22 15.22
C LEU A 287 -2.12 40.74 15.09
N ASP A 288 -1.12 41.13 14.29
CA ASP A 288 -0.81 42.55 14.06
C ASP A 288 -1.99 43.29 13.42
N GLY A 289 -2.34 44.42 13.97
CA GLY A 289 -3.50 45.21 13.52
C GLY A 289 -4.86 44.57 13.78
N ARG A 290 -4.94 43.41 14.46
CA ARG A 290 -6.16 42.60 14.60
C ARG A 290 -6.79 42.36 13.22
N GLU A 291 -5.94 42.04 12.24
CA GLU A 291 -6.32 41.85 10.83
C GLU A 291 -6.02 40.46 10.38
N VAL A 292 -6.93 39.92 9.55
CA VAL A 292 -6.76 38.63 8.85
C VAL A 292 -6.86 38.91 7.35
N ILE A 293 -5.80 38.56 6.63
CA ILE A 293 -5.71 38.71 5.18
C ILE A 293 -5.47 37.35 4.55
N VAL A 294 -6.45 36.82 3.81
CA VAL A 294 -6.29 35.60 3.01
C VAL A 294 -5.70 36.00 1.67
N ARG A 295 -4.50 35.52 1.36
CA ARG A 295 -3.79 35.87 0.12
C ARG A 295 -2.83 34.77 -0.34
N ARG A 296 -2.37 34.87 -1.57
CA ARG A 296 -1.21 34.10 -2.02
C ARG A 296 0.05 34.59 -1.30
N ALA A 297 0.95 33.67 -0.96
CA ALA A 297 2.24 34.03 -0.39
C ALA A 297 3.10 34.78 -1.43
N LYS A 298 4.07 35.52 -0.95
CA LYS A 298 5.13 36.11 -1.81
C LYS A 298 6.26 35.10 -1.98
N ASP A 299 6.89 35.09 -3.14
CA ASP A 299 8.02 34.20 -3.39
C ASP A 299 9.17 34.47 -2.40
N GLY A 300 9.57 33.41 -1.70
CA GLY A 300 10.61 33.49 -0.68
C GLY A 300 10.13 33.90 0.70
N GLU A 301 8.85 34.23 0.90
CA GLU A 301 8.24 34.47 2.20
C GLU A 301 8.39 33.24 3.10
N LYS A 302 8.52 33.45 4.41
CA LYS A 302 8.76 32.38 5.38
C LYS A 302 7.63 32.30 6.39
N ILE A 303 7.36 31.06 6.84
CA ILE A 303 6.46 30.78 7.96
C ILE A 303 7.06 29.68 8.83
N LYS A 304 6.88 29.80 10.16
CA LYS A 304 7.15 28.74 11.11
C LYS A 304 5.82 28.17 11.60
N THR A 305 5.60 26.89 11.40
CA THR A 305 4.36 26.19 11.72
C THR A 305 4.35 25.64 13.15
N LEU A 306 3.15 25.20 13.64
CA LEU A 306 2.95 24.68 15.00
C LEU A 306 3.85 23.50 15.37
N ASP A 307 4.26 22.70 14.39
CA ASP A 307 5.23 21.60 14.56
C ASP A 307 6.69 22.05 14.66
N GLY A 308 6.94 23.36 14.63
CA GLY A 308 8.26 23.96 14.74
C GLY A 308 9.06 24.03 13.45
N ASN A 309 8.56 23.52 12.34
CA ASN A 309 9.21 23.56 11.03
C ASN A 309 9.14 24.96 10.40
N GLU A 310 10.22 25.36 9.69
CA GLU A 310 10.26 26.60 8.91
C GLU A 310 10.18 26.29 7.43
N PHE A 311 9.25 26.93 6.72
CA PHE A 311 9.03 26.77 5.30
C PHE A 311 9.29 28.05 4.53
N LYS A 312 9.91 27.91 3.36
CA LYS A 312 10.03 28.97 2.36
C LYS A 312 8.91 28.79 1.34
N LEU A 313 8.09 29.83 1.20
CA LEU A 313 6.87 29.81 0.40
C LEU A 313 7.08 30.34 -1.01
N SER A 314 6.12 30.05 -1.87
CA SER A 314 5.99 30.56 -3.24
C SER A 314 4.59 31.15 -3.43
N SER A 315 4.40 31.87 -4.54
CA SER A 315 3.10 32.42 -4.96
C SER A 315 2.01 31.38 -5.23
N GLU A 316 2.37 30.07 -5.28
CA GLU A 316 1.40 28.97 -5.37
C GLU A 316 0.75 28.62 -4.02
N ASN A 317 1.36 29.04 -2.91
CA ASN A 317 0.85 28.75 -1.58
C ASN A 317 -0.18 29.79 -1.11
N LEU A 318 -1.31 29.32 -0.59
CA LEU A 318 -2.30 30.18 0.07
C LEU A 318 -1.95 30.32 1.55
N VAL A 319 -1.94 31.54 2.03
CA VAL A 319 -1.62 31.89 3.43
C VAL A 319 -2.70 32.76 4.04
N ILE A 320 -2.85 32.61 5.35
CA ILE A 320 -3.60 33.49 6.19
C ILE A 320 -2.58 34.36 6.89
N CYS A 321 -2.68 35.70 6.73
CA CYS A 321 -1.72 36.67 7.23
C CYS A 321 -2.37 37.56 8.26
N ASP A 322 -1.58 38.06 9.17
CA ASP A 322 -1.90 39.29 9.92
C ASP A 322 -1.50 40.55 9.12
N GLY A 323 -1.50 41.74 9.73
CA GLY A 323 -1.13 42.96 9.03
C GLY A 323 0.34 43.03 8.57
N LYS A 324 1.21 42.07 8.93
CA LYS A 324 2.64 42.06 8.62
C LYS A 324 3.15 40.79 7.95
N LYS A 325 2.75 39.61 8.43
CA LYS A 325 3.34 38.32 8.10
C LYS A 325 2.32 37.20 7.96
N PRO A 326 2.69 36.06 7.37
CA PRO A 326 1.88 34.85 7.41
C PRO A 326 1.72 34.28 8.82
N SER A 327 0.49 34.02 9.22
CA SER A 327 0.10 33.45 10.51
C SER A 327 -0.41 31.99 10.37
N ALA A 328 -0.76 31.54 9.18
CA ALA A 328 -1.09 30.13 8.91
C ALA A 328 -0.91 29.79 7.43
N LEU A 329 -0.63 28.49 7.16
CA LEU A 329 -0.78 27.89 5.84
C LEU A 329 -2.25 27.48 5.69
N ALA A 330 -2.98 28.15 4.80
CA ALA A 330 -4.41 27.99 4.64
C ALA A 330 -4.80 26.51 4.37
N GLY A 331 -5.61 25.95 5.27
CA GLY A 331 -6.09 24.59 5.19
C GLY A 331 -5.05 23.50 5.44
N VAL A 332 -3.81 23.84 5.81
CA VAL A 332 -2.73 22.87 6.08
C VAL A 332 -2.35 22.91 7.57
N MET A 333 -1.79 24.03 8.05
CA MET A 333 -1.31 24.10 9.43
C MET A 333 -1.22 25.55 9.92
N GLY A 334 -1.58 25.78 11.19
CA GLY A 334 -1.41 27.06 11.87
C GLY A 334 0.06 27.45 12.06
N GLY A 335 0.32 28.72 12.21
CA GLY A 335 1.64 29.25 12.55
C GLY A 335 1.88 29.28 14.05
N LEU A 336 3.13 29.04 14.44
CA LEU A 336 3.56 28.99 15.86
C LEU A 336 3.32 30.31 16.62
N ASP A 337 3.47 31.44 15.93
CA ASP A 337 3.39 32.75 16.58
C ASP A 337 1.98 33.14 17.01
N SER A 338 0.93 32.53 16.43
CA SER A 338 -0.48 32.83 16.72
C SER A 338 -1.21 31.69 17.44
N GLU A 339 -0.45 30.75 18.01
CA GLU A 339 -0.99 29.61 18.76
C GLU A 339 -1.71 30.01 20.04
N ILE A 340 -2.66 29.17 20.46
CA ILE A 340 -3.34 29.33 21.76
C ILE A 340 -2.38 28.88 22.87
N LYS A 341 -2.20 29.78 23.88
CA LYS A 341 -1.33 29.58 25.07
C LYS A 341 -2.16 29.61 26.34
N ASP A 342 -1.57 29.18 27.46
CA ASP A 342 -2.25 29.10 28.76
C ASP A 342 -2.80 30.46 29.23
N ASP A 343 -2.20 31.57 28.79
CA ASP A 343 -2.60 32.95 29.12
C ASP A 343 -3.51 33.59 28.06
N THR A 344 -3.92 32.83 27.01
CA THR A 344 -4.80 33.37 25.96
C THR A 344 -6.16 33.75 26.52
N SER A 345 -6.59 35.00 26.31
CA SER A 345 -7.85 35.56 26.80
C SER A 345 -8.77 36.08 25.69
N GLU A 346 -8.26 36.29 24.50
CA GLU A 346 -8.99 36.74 23.31
C GLU A 346 -8.74 35.80 22.14
N VAL A 347 -9.79 35.20 21.60
CA VAL A 347 -9.68 34.21 20.51
C VAL A 347 -10.49 34.66 19.32
N LEU A 348 -9.92 34.59 18.15
CA LEU A 348 -10.61 34.62 16.86
C LEU A 348 -10.71 33.21 16.32
N PHE A 349 -11.92 32.62 16.31
CA PHE A 349 -12.17 31.36 15.64
C PHE A 349 -12.29 31.59 14.14
N GLU A 350 -11.71 30.64 13.38
CA GLU A 350 -11.77 30.58 11.95
C GLU A 350 -12.54 29.33 11.51
N ALA A 351 -13.43 29.50 10.53
CA ALA A 351 -13.96 28.39 9.71
C ALA A 351 -14.02 28.87 8.25
N ALA A 352 -13.40 28.14 7.36
CA ALA A 352 -13.27 28.58 5.98
C ALA A 352 -13.43 27.41 4.99
N LYS A 353 -13.68 27.75 3.73
CA LYS A 353 -13.54 26.82 2.60
C LYS A 353 -12.34 27.24 1.77
N PHE A 354 -11.41 26.30 1.56
CA PHE A 354 -10.26 26.50 0.67
C PHE A 354 -10.35 25.59 -0.56
N ALA A 355 -9.79 26.04 -1.68
CA ALA A 355 -9.77 25.26 -2.92
C ALA A 355 -8.95 23.98 -2.75
N ARG A 356 -9.53 22.84 -3.09
CA ARG A 356 -8.95 21.48 -2.98
C ARG A 356 -7.53 21.40 -3.56
N ASP A 357 -7.38 21.89 -4.80
CA ASP A 357 -6.11 21.81 -5.54
C ASP A 357 -5.01 22.68 -4.91
N SER A 358 -5.36 23.84 -4.33
CA SER A 358 -4.41 24.71 -3.65
C SER A 358 -3.86 24.05 -2.41
N VAL A 359 -4.73 23.50 -1.54
CA VAL A 359 -4.31 22.81 -0.31
C VAL A 359 -3.45 21.58 -0.68
N ARG A 360 -3.90 20.77 -1.64
CA ARG A 360 -3.16 19.58 -2.09
C ARG A 360 -1.77 19.93 -2.63
N LYS A 361 -1.66 20.96 -3.47
CA LYS A 361 -0.35 21.40 -4.01
C LYS A 361 0.56 21.89 -2.90
N THR A 362 0.04 22.67 -1.95
CA THR A 362 0.79 23.19 -0.80
C THR A 362 1.26 22.06 0.10
N ALA A 363 0.37 21.17 0.51
CA ALA A 363 0.69 20.03 1.37
C ALA A 363 1.80 19.16 0.76
N ARG A 364 1.69 18.83 -0.54
CA ARG A 364 2.70 18.05 -1.25
C ARG A 364 4.03 18.75 -1.43
N ALA A 365 4.00 20.03 -1.81
CA ALA A 365 5.23 20.78 -2.09
C ALA A 365 6.06 21.00 -0.81
N LEU A 366 5.39 21.15 0.35
CA LEU A 366 6.03 21.34 1.63
C LEU A 366 6.23 20.03 2.42
N GLY A 367 5.69 18.91 1.93
CA GLY A 367 5.74 17.62 2.64
C GLY A 367 4.93 17.62 3.94
N GLN A 368 3.90 18.49 4.04
CA GLN A 368 3.05 18.67 5.22
C GLN A 368 1.68 18.06 4.99
N HIS A 369 1.48 16.85 5.52
CA HIS A 369 0.19 16.16 5.50
C HIS A 369 -0.43 16.17 6.89
N THR A 370 -1.60 16.81 7.03
CA THR A 370 -2.35 16.94 8.29
C THR A 370 -3.79 16.49 8.08
N ASP A 371 -4.53 16.25 9.19
CA ASP A 371 -5.95 15.92 9.12
C ASP A 371 -6.76 17.03 8.44
N SER A 372 -6.39 18.29 8.70
CA SER A 372 -6.97 19.45 8.02
C SER A 372 -6.74 19.40 6.51
N SER A 373 -5.48 19.21 6.06
CA SER A 373 -5.16 19.14 4.63
C SER A 373 -5.87 17.96 3.95
N ALA A 374 -5.96 16.81 4.62
CA ALA A 374 -6.65 15.63 4.10
C ALA A 374 -8.14 15.87 3.86
N LEU A 375 -8.81 16.61 4.76
CA LEU A 375 -10.22 16.99 4.60
C LEU A 375 -10.40 18.02 3.49
N PHE A 376 -9.59 19.08 3.44
CA PHE A 376 -9.69 20.08 2.38
C PHE A 376 -9.38 19.53 1.00
N GLU A 377 -8.39 18.63 0.88
CA GLU A 377 -8.06 17.95 -0.38
C GLU A 377 -9.22 17.11 -0.93
N LYS A 378 -10.00 16.47 -0.06
CA LYS A 378 -11.19 15.69 -0.43
C LYS A 378 -12.41 16.58 -0.67
N GLY A 379 -12.51 17.68 0.06
CA GLY A 379 -13.52 18.71 -0.07
C GLY A 379 -14.28 19.01 1.20
N VAL A 380 -14.34 20.27 1.50
CA VAL A 380 -15.17 20.85 2.57
C VAL A 380 -16.20 21.76 1.93
N ASN A 381 -17.48 21.62 2.28
CA ASN A 381 -18.51 22.44 1.68
C ASN A 381 -18.77 23.74 2.46
N GLU A 382 -19.24 24.75 1.76
CA GLU A 382 -19.46 26.09 2.32
C GLU A 382 -20.63 26.16 3.32
N TYR A 383 -21.57 25.23 3.22
CA TYR A 383 -22.71 25.17 4.13
C TYR A 383 -22.32 24.72 5.53
N THR A 384 -21.42 23.75 5.64
CA THR A 384 -20.94 23.22 6.92
C THR A 384 -20.08 24.25 7.66
N THR A 385 -19.42 25.17 6.95
CA THR A 385 -18.57 26.21 7.53
C THR A 385 -19.31 27.04 8.62
N GLU A 386 -20.53 27.52 8.35
CA GLU A 386 -21.35 28.23 9.32
C GLU A 386 -21.82 27.33 10.48
N LYS A 387 -22.27 26.12 10.17
CA LYS A 387 -22.67 25.16 11.20
C LYS A 387 -21.55 24.80 12.15
N ALA A 388 -20.35 24.65 11.63
CA ALA A 388 -19.16 24.37 12.43
C ALA A 388 -18.82 25.52 13.36
N MET A 389 -18.89 26.76 12.87
CA MET A 389 -18.72 27.97 13.72
C MET A 389 -19.76 27.97 14.82
N CYS A 390 -21.05 27.84 14.50
CA CYS A 390 -22.12 27.79 15.50
C CYS A 390 -21.90 26.67 16.52
N ARG A 391 -21.44 25.51 16.09
CA ARG A 391 -21.17 24.37 16.98
C ARG A 391 -20.00 24.66 17.93
N ALA A 392 -18.93 25.23 17.44
CA ALA A 392 -17.79 25.62 18.28
C ALA A 392 -18.23 26.64 19.36
N LEU A 393 -19.02 27.64 18.98
CA LEU A 393 -19.54 28.64 19.89
C LEU A 393 -20.52 28.05 20.93
N ASN A 394 -21.38 27.11 20.52
CA ASN A 394 -22.21 26.34 21.45
C ASN A 394 -21.38 25.59 22.49
N LEU A 395 -20.25 24.96 22.04
CA LEU A 395 -19.34 24.27 22.96
C LEU A 395 -18.61 25.23 23.90
N ILE A 396 -18.15 26.39 23.42
CA ILE A 396 -17.58 27.45 24.28
C ILE A 396 -18.56 27.84 25.40
N GLU A 397 -19.84 28.07 25.06
CA GLU A 397 -20.86 28.43 26.05
C GLU A 397 -21.14 27.27 27.02
N LYS A 398 -21.32 26.05 26.52
CA LYS A 398 -21.55 24.84 27.34
C LYS A 398 -20.43 24.52 28.30
N LEU A 399 -19.18 24.75 27.91
CA LEU A 399 -18.01 24.53 28.74
C LEU A 399 -17.74 25.73 29.68
N GLY A 400 -18.38 26.89 29.44
CA GLY A 400 -18.14 28.09 30.19
C GLY A 400 -16.71 28.62 30.11
N CYS A 401 -16.02 28.31 29.02
CA CYS A 401 -14.59 28.61 28.83
C CYS A 401 -14.33 29.96 28.14
N GLY A 402 -15.37 30.72 27.81
CA GLY A 402 -15.26 32.03 27.19
C GLY A 402 -16.61 32.72 27.07
N THR A 403 -16.61 34.01 26.72
CA THR A 403 -17.79 34.80 26.43
C THR A 403 -17.96 34.91 24.89
N VAL A 404 -18.98 34.27 24.35
CA VAL A 404 -19.36 34.40 22.94
C VAL A 404 -19.89 35.81 22.69
N THR A 405 -19.29 36.54 21.75
CA THR A 405 -19.67 37.90 21.39
C THR A 405 -20.66 37.93 20.20
N ASP A 406 -21.23 39.09 19.86
CA ASP A 406 -21.98 39.28 18.60
C ASP A 406 -21.09 39.74 17.42
N LEU A 407 -19.74 39.76 17.59
CA LEU A 407 -18.82 40.09 16.52
C LEU A 407 -18.55 38.85 15.66
N HIS A 408 -19.36 38.72 14.64
CA HIS A 408 -19.31 37.65 13.64
C HIS A 408 -19.08 38.26 12.26
N ILE A 409 -18.02 37.84 11.56
CA ILE A 409 -17.62 38.37 10.27
C ILE A 409 -17.63 37.19 9.27
N ASP A 410 -18.54 37.26 8.30
CA ASP A 410 -18.67 36.26 7.24
C ASP A 410 -18.34 36.89 5.88
N VAL A 411 -17.18 36.54 5.34
CA VAL A 411 -16.70 37.05 4.05
C VAL A 411 -17.01 36.00 3.00
N THR A 412 -17.96 36.27 2.12
CA THR A 412 -18.32 35.45 0.97
C THR A 412 -17.89 36.14 -0.32
N THR A 413 -17.39 35.36 -1.26
CA THR A 413 -16.95 35.85 -2.56
C THR A 413 -17.97 35.47 -3.65
N LYS A 414 -17.79 36.00 -4.87
CA LYS A 414 -18.61 35.62 -6.03
C LYS A 414 -18.51 34.14 -6.42
N ASN A 415 -17.50 33.44 -5.92
CA ASN A 415 -17.28 32.02 -6.14
C ASN A 415 -17.98 31.14 -5.11
N SER A 416 -18.57 31.74 -4.08
CA SER A 416 -19.36 31.04 -3.07
C SER A 416 -20.73 30.64 -3.62
N ASN A 417 -21.16 29.41 -3.35
CA ASN A 417 -22.49 28.93 -3.71
C ASN A 417 -23.19 28.26 -2.51
N LEU A 418 -23.98 29.05 -1.80
CA LEU A 418 -24.78 28.59 -0.66
C LEU A 418 -26.17 28.04 -1.05
N THR A 419 -26.50 28.03 -2.36
CA THR A 419 -27.81 27.60 -2.85
C THR A 419 -27.87 26.09 -2.97
N ALA A 420 -28.95 25.47 -2.47
CA ALA A 420 -29.20 24.06 -2.67
C ALA A 420 -29.40 23.74 -4.16
N LYS A 421 -28.71 22.74 -4.67
CA LYS A 421 -28.84 22.28 -6.05
C LYS A 421 -30.23 21.66 -6.27
N LYS A 422 -30.88 22.03 -7.36
CA LYS A 422 -32.18 21.45 -7.78
C LYS A 422 -32.01 20.73 -9.09
N MET A 423 -32.66 19.57 -9.22
CA MET A 423 -32.66 18.80 -10.46
C MET A 423 -33.95 18.04 -10.63
N THR A 424 -34.29 17.74 -11.89
CA THR A 424 -35.45 16.88 -12.23
C THR A 424 -34.93 15.65 -12.93
N VAL A 425 -35.27 14.47 -12.44
CA VAL A 425 -34.83 13.18 -12.96
C VAL A 425 -36.04 12.32 -13.34
N GLU A 426 -35.99 11.65 -14.48
CA GLU A 426 -37.02 10.72 -14.94
C GLU A 426 -36.79 9.34 -14.30
N VAL A 427 -37.84 8.77 -13.70
CA VAL A 427 -37.79 7.44 -13.06
C VAL A 427 -37.34 6.36 -14.06
N ASP A 428 -37.84 6.45 -15.31
CA ASP A 428 -37.52 5.47 -16.36
C ASP A 428 -36.00 5.48 -16.71
N LYS A 429 -35.36 6.66 -16.65
CA LYS A 429 -33.90 6.77 -16.91
C LYS A 429 -33.11 6.12 -15.80
N ILE A 430 -33.54 6.24 -14.54
CA ILE A 430 -32.89 5.54 -13.42
C ILE A 430 -33.02 4.02 -13.65
N ASN A 431 -34.21 3.51 -13.89
CA ASN A 431 -34.43 2.08 -14.11
C ASN A 431 -33.68 1.55 -15.34
N ALA A 432 -33.62 2.32 -16.43
CA ALA A 432 -32.89 1.95 -17.62
C ALA A 432 -31.38 1.85 -17.36
N LEU A 433 -30.80 2.77 -16.55
CA LEU A 433 -29.38 2.72 -16.18
C LEU A 433 -29.10 1.53 -15.26
N LEU A 434 -29.95 1.27 -14.28
CA LEU A 434 -29.79 0.17 -13.34
C LEU A 434 -30.04 -1.22 -13.97
N GLY A 435 -30.76 -1.28 -15.09
CA GLY A 435 -31.15 -2.54 -15.73
C GLY A 435 -32.16 -3.36 -14.94
N ILE A 436 -32.80 -2.76 -13.93
CA ILE A 436 -33.86 -3.34 -13.10
C ILE A 436 -34.97 -2.33 -12.91
N THR A 437 -36.15 -2.79 -12.47
CA THR A 437 -37.28 -1.93 -12.16
C THR A 437 -37.41 -1.76 -10.64
N VAL A 438 -36.99 -0.60 -10.13
CA VAL A 438 -37.23 -0.20 -8.74
C VAL A 438 -38.59 0.51 -8.66
N PRO A 439 -39.49 0.15 -7.72
CA PRO A 439 -40.75 0.85 -7.53
C PRO A 439 -40.52 2.34 -7.22
N THR A 440 -41.30 3.23 -7.84
CA THR A 440 -41.13 4.68 -7.69
C THR A 440 -41.28 5.14 -6.24
N GLU A 441 -42.19 4.54 -5.49
CA GLU A 441 -42.40 4.82 -4.07
C GLU A 441 -41.16 4.50 -3.25
N LYS A 442 -40.47 3.41 -3.59
CA LYS A 442 -39.23 3.00 -2.91
C LYS A 442 -38.09 3.94 -3.24
N MET A 443 -37.97 4.42 -4.49
CA MET A 443 -37.01 5.47 -4.83
C MET A 443 -37.23 6.74 -4.01
N VAL A 444 -38.51 7.16 -3.86
CA VAL A 444 -38.87 8.33 -3.05
C VAL A 444 -38.50 8.13 -1.58
N GLU A 445 -38.80 6.95 -1.02
CA GLU A 445 -38.44 6.59 0.36
C GLU A 445 -36.92 6.67 0.57
N ILE A 446 -36.13 6.01 -0.29
CA ILE A 446 -34.68 6.00 -0.25
C ILE A 446 -34.10 7.41 -0.31
N LEU A 447 -34.49 8.21 -1.30
CA LEU A 447 -33.97 9.56 -1.45
C LEU A 447 -34.33 10.46 -0.25
N LYS A 448 -35.55 10.29 0.33
CA LYS A 448 -35.91 11.01 1.56
C LYS A 448 -35.11 10.58 2.77
N SER A 449 -34.81 9.29 2.93
CA SER A 449 -33.93 8.81 4.03
C SER A 449 -32.53 9.38 3.93
N LEU A 450 -32.05 9.68 2.70
CA LEU A 450 -30.79 10.38 2.42
C LEU A 450 -30.91 11.91 2.47
N CYS A 451 -31.98 12.43 3.04
CA CYS A 451 -32.22 13.86 3.24
C CYS A 451 -32.46 14.68 1.96
N PHE A 452 -32.77 14.05 0.82
CA PHE A 452 -33.22 14.79 -0.36
C PHE A 452 -34.61 15.36 -0.16
N GLY A 453 -34.84 16.59 -0.61
CA GLY A 453 -36.19 17.09 -0.85
C GLY A 453 -36.71 16.42 -2.13
N VAL A 454 -37.85 15.69 -2.02
CA VAL A 454 -38.40 14.91 -3.15
C VAL A 454 -39.85 15.25 -3.41
N LYS A 455 -40.16 15.61 -4.67
CA LYS A 455 -41.53 15.77 -5.15
C LYS A 455 -41.69 14.94 -6.43
N LEU A 456 -42.68 14.02 -6.39
CA LEU A 456 -43.03 13.20 -7.56
C LEU A 456 -44.08 13.90 -8.38
N SER A 457 -43.87 14.03 -9.69
CA SER A 457 -44.86 14.60 -10.63
C SER A 457 -44.72 13.97 -12.02
N GLY A 458 -45.72 13.27 -12.49
CA GLY A 458 -45.78 12.75 -13.87
C GLY A 458 -44.59 11.84 -14.27
N GLY A 459 -44.17 10.94 -13.36
CA GLY A 459 -43.05 10.02 -13.62
C GLY A 459 -41.67 10.68 -13.50
N LYS A 460 -41.61 11.91 -12.98
CA LYS A 460 -40.40 12.67 -12.73
C LYS A 460 -40.24 12.96 -11.24
N LEU A 461 -39.00 12.91 -10.76
CA LEU A 461 -38.61 13.30 -9.43
C LEU A 461 -37.98 14.69 -9.48
N ASP A 462 -38.69 15.69 -8.92
CA ASP A 462 -38.09 17.01 -8.66
C ASP A 462 -37.35 16.94 -7.32
N LEU A 463 -36.03 17.12 -7.37
CA LEU A 463 -35.14 16.89 -6.26
C LEU A 463 -34.50 18.20 -5.79
N VAL A 464 -34.36 18.34 -4.47
CA VAL A 464 -33.49 19.31 -3.83
C VAL A 464 -32.38 18.52 -3.16
N VAL A 465 -31.16 18.67 -3.66
CA VAL A 465 -29.98 17.94 -3.18
C VAL A 465 -29.56 18.49 -1.83
N PRO A 466 -29.23 17.65 -0.83
CA PRO A 466 -28.67 18.11 0.43
C PRO A 466 -27.39 18.93 0.21
N ARG A 467 -27.24 20.04 0.93
CA ARG A 467 -26.14 21.00 0.65
C ARG A 467 -24.74 20.44 0.89
N TRP A 468 -24.61 19.37 1.69
CA TRP A 468 -23.34 18.68 1.93
C TRP A 468 -22.96 17.65 0.85
N ARG A 469 -23.87 17.32 -0.09
CA ARG A 469 -23.64 16.40 -1.20
C ARG A 469 -23.17 17.19 -2.43
N GLU A 470 -21.86 17.45 -2.49
CA GLU A 470 -21.23 18.13 -3.64
C GLU A 470 -21.04 17.21 -4.85
N ASP A 471 -21.12 15.91 -4.64
CA ASP A 471 -20.90 14.84 -5.62
C ASP A 471 -22.08 14.60 -6.56
N ILE A 472 -23.28 15.03 -6.21
CA ILE A 472 -24.49 14.82 -6.99
C ILE A 472 -24.55 15.80 -8.16
N ASP A 473 -24.23 15.36 -9.37
CA ASP A 473 -24.19 16.19 -10.58
C ASP A 473 -25.28 15.86 -11.60
N GLY A 474 -25.73 14.61 -11.66
CA GLY A 474 -26.70 14.17 -12.64
C GLY A 474 -27.60 13.02 -12.19
N PHE A 475 -28.37 12.48 -13.12
CA PHE A 475 -29.24 11.33 -12.84
C PHE A 475 -28.46 10.03 -12.55
N PRO A 476 -27.26 9.81 -13.06
CA PRO A 476 -26.47 8.63 -12.68
C PRO A 476 -26.16 8.59 -11.20
N ASP A 477 -25.85 9.74 -10.59
CA ASP A 477 -25.56 9.82 -9.14
C ASP A 477 -26.81 9.50 -8.31
N ILE A 478 -27.99 9.92 -8.81
CA ILE A 478 -29.27 9.56 -8.18
C ILE A 478 -29.57 8.06 -8.34
N ALA A 479 -29.20 7.46 -9.49
CA ALA A 479 -29.34 6.03 -9.69
C ALA A 479 -28.42 5.24 -8.74
N GLU A 480 -27.20 5.71 -8.51
CA GLU A 480 -26.29 5.15 -7.52
C GLU A 480 -26.88 5.19 -6.10
N GLU A 481 -27.42 6.34 -5.68
CA GLU A 481 -28.05 6.48 -4.38
C GLU A 481 -29.25 5.52 -4.20
N VAL A 482 -30.02 5.32 -5.26
CA VAL A 482 -31.14 4.39 -5.24
C VAL A 482 -30.66 2.95 -5.11
N ILE A 483 -29.71 2.50 -5.96
CA ILE A 483 -29.32 1.08 -5.98
C ILE A 483 -28.55 0.65 -4.74
N ARG A 484 -27.68 1.52 -4.19
CA ARG A 484 -26.88 1.17 -3.02
C ARG A 484 -27.73 0.93 -1.76
N LEU A 485 -28.90 1.59 -1.63
CA LEU A 485 -29.85 1.37 -0.53
C LEU A 485 -30.97 0.39 -0.88
N TYR A 486 -31.30 0.25 -2.17
CA TYR A 486 -32.24 -0.78 -2.61
C TYR A 486 -31.62 -2.17 -2.50
N GLY A 487 -30.32 -2.30 -2.79
CA GLY A 487 -29.51 -3.51 -2.70
C GLY A 487 -29.04 -4.03 -4.04
N TYR A 488 -27.73 -4.25 -4.15
CA TYR A 488 -27.11 -4.80 -5.36
C TYR A 488 -27.54 -6.25 -5.65
N ASP A 489 -28.04 -6.99 -4.65
CA ASP A 489 -28.55 -8.35 -4.79
C ASP A 489 -29.75 -8.45 -5.76
N HIS A 490 -30.43 -7.34 -6.02
CA HIS A 490 -31.51 -7.26 -7.00
C HIS A 490 -31.01 -7.18 -8.45
N VAL A 491 -29.70 -6.95 -8.66
CA VAL A 491 -29.10 -6.89 -10.00
C VAL A 491 -28.62 -8.27 -10.41
N HIS A 492 -29.35 -8.90 -11.34
CA HIS A 492 -28.99 -10.21 -11.86
C HIS A 492 -28.01 -10.09 -13.01
N SER A 493 -26.95 -10.90 -12.97
CA SER A 493 -25.98 -10.97 -14.07
C SER A 493 -26.65 -11.49 -15.34
N THR A 494 -26.51 -10.78 -16.44
CA THR A 494 -27.02 -11.15 -17.76
C THR A 494 -25.90 -11.14 -18.79
N PHE A 495 -26.03 -11.98 -19.81
CA PHE A 495 -25.16 -11.87 -20.99
C PHE A 495 -25.55 -10.64 -21.82
N LEU A 496 -24.59 -10.01 -22.47
CA LEU A 496 -24.85 -8.96 -23.45
C LEU A 496 -25.72 -9.51 -24.58
N PRO A 497 -26.95 -8.97 -24.80
CA PRO A 497 -27.91 -9.58 -25.75
C PRO A 497 -27.44 -9.52 -27.21
N THR A 498 -26.53 -8.61 -27.51
CA THR A 498 -25.97 -8.38 -28.86
C THR A 498 -24.50 -8.80 -29.00
N ALA A 499 -23.88 -9.31 -27.95
CA ALA A 499 -22.52 -9.77 -28.03
C ALA A 499 -22.46 -11.06 -28.83
N LEU A 500 -21.85 -11.03 -30.01
CA LEU A 500 -21.36 -12.25 -30.62
C LEU A 500 -20.36 -12.86 -29.65
N ILE A 501 -20.58 -14.11 -29.25
CA ILE A 501 -19.59 -14.90 -28.53
C ILE A 501 -18.41 -15.04 -29.49
N THR A 502 -17.45 -14.16 -29.39
CA THR A 502 -16.20 -14.28 -30.11
C THR A 502 -15.45 -15.49 -29.54
N ASN A 503 -14.71 -16.18 -30.40
CA ASN A 503 -13.89 -17.31 -29.96
C ASN A 503 -12.99 -16.85 -28.80
N GLY A 504 -13.32 -17.26 -27.60
CA GLY A 504 -12.48 -17.05 -26.43
C GLY A 504 -11.21 -17.91 -26.53
N GLY A 505 -10.26 -17.67 -25.65
CA GLY A 505 -9.03 -18.43 -25.54
C GLY A 505 -7.78 -17.60 -25.83
N TYR A 506 -6.67 -18.26 -25.82
CA TYR A 506 -5.37 -17.62 -26.03
C TYR A 506 -5.16 -17.25 -27.50
N ASN A 507 -4.59 -16.09 -27.75
CA ASN A 507 -4.05 -15.72 -29.06
C ASN A 507 -2.80 -16.57 -29.38
N ASP A 508 -2.29 -16.50 -30.61
CA ASP A 508 -1.19 -17.34 -31.04
C ASP A 508 0.13 -17.04 -30.28
N GLU A 509 0.32 -15.82 -29.82
CA GLU A 509 1.46 -15.46 -29.00
C GLU A 509 1.40 -16.10 -27.63
N GLN A 510 0.26 -15.98 -26.97
CA GLN A 510 0.03 -16.61 -25.66
C GLN A 510 0.11 -18.15 -25.75
N LYS A 511 -0.36 -18.74 -26.86
CA LYS A 511 -0.22 -20.19 -27.11
C LYS A 511 1.25 -20.59 -27.24
N ALA A 512 2.04 -19.80 -27.97
CA ALA A 512 3.47 -20.05 -28.15
C ALA A 512 4.24 -19.94 -26.83
N GLU A 513 3.99 -18.87 -26.06
CA GLU A 513 4.58 -18.69 -24.73
C GLU A 513 4.22 -19.84 -23.79
N ASN A 514 2.93 -20.17 -23.68
CA ASN A 514 2.46 -21.25 -22.82
C ASN A 514 3.04 -22.62 -23.24
N LYS A 515 3.19 -22.84 -24.55
CA LYS A 515 3.84 -24.07 -25.06
C LYS A 515 5.30 -24.11 -24.61
N LEU A 516 6.04 -23.01 -24.73
CA LEU A 516 7.44 -22.93 -24.31
C LEU A 516 7.58 -23.14 -22.81
N LYS A 517 6.81 -22.41 -22.00
CA LYS A 517 6.82 -22.53 -20.54
C LYS A 517 6.52 -23.97 -20.08
N ARG A 518 5.50 -24.62 -20.66
CA ARG A 518 5.22 -26.05 -20.36
C ARG A 518 6.39 -26.94 -20.68
N LYS A 519 7.08 -26.72 -21.81
CA LYS A 519 8.26 -27.50 -22.17
C LYS A 519 9.42 -27.31 -21.20
N LEU A 520 9.61 -26.14 -20.67
CA LEU A 520 10.61 -25.90 -19.64
C LEU A 520 10.25 -26.59 -18.32
N VAL A 521 8.99 -26.53 -17.91
CA VAL A 521 8.47 -27.27 -16.73
C VAL A 521 8.66 -28.79 -16.91
N GLU A 522 8.38 -29.36 -18.10
CA GLU A 522 8.63 -30.75 -18.42
C GLU A 522 10.13 -31.15 -18.28
N LYS A 523 11.05 -30.19 -18.36
CA LYS A 523 12.49 -30.38 -18.10
C LYS A 523 12.89 -30.16 -16.63
N GLY A 524 11.92 -30.03 -15.74
CA GLY A 524 12.15 -29.86 -14.30
C GLY A 524 12.59 -28.45 -13.92
N MET A 525 12.26 -27.45 -14.74
CA MET A 525 12.51 -26.06 -14.40
C MET A 525 11.33 -25.42 -13.67
N TYR A 526 11.61 -24.51 -12.77
CA TYR A 526 10.64 -23.70 -12.06
C TYR A 526 10.59 -22.29 -12.66
N GLU A 527 9.38 -21.79 -12.94
CA GLU A 527 9.18 -20.40 -13.35
C GLU A 527 9.39 -19.47 -12.17
N ILE A 528 10.12 -18.38 -12.38
CA ILE A 528 10.30 -17.31 -11.42
C ILE A 528 9.76 -16.01 -11.98
N SER A 529 9.49 -15.06 -11.10
CA SER A 529 9.13 -13.69 -11.45
C SER A 529 9.97 -12.72 -10.63
N THR A 530 10.70 -11.85 -11.31
CA THR A 530 11.58 -10.87 -10.70
C THR A 530 11.17 -9.45 -11.06
N TYR A 531 11.65 -8.45 -10.29
CA TYR A 531 11.43 -7.05 -10.65
C TYR A 531 12.10 -6.68 -11.97
N SER A 532 11.49 -5.74 -12.70
CA SER A 532 12.05 -5.16 -13.92
C SER A 532 13.21 -4.17 -13.64
N PHE A 533 13.64 -4.05 -12.41
CA PHE A 533 14.66 -3.12 -11.95
C PHE A 533 15.71 -3.82 -11.08
N TYR A 534 16.90 -3.25 -11.08
CA TYR A 534 18.00 -3.62 -10.20
C TYR A 534 18.91 -2.42 -9.93
N SER A 535 20.03 -2.63 -9.24
CA SER A 535 21.05 -1.61 -8.99
C SER A 535 22.10 -1.58 -10.09
N ALA A 536 22.72 -0.43 -10.31
CA ALA A 536 23.93 -0.35 -11.12
C ALA A 536 25.07 -1.24 -10.57
N LYS A 537 25.10 -1.48 -9.25
CA LYS A 537 26.03 -2.39 -8.58
C LYS A 537 25.86 -3.86 -9.02
N ASP A 538 24.67 -4.27 -9.43
CA ASP A 538 24.44 -5.62 -9.98
C ASP A 538 25.18 -5.83 -11.31
N LEU A 539 25.38 -4.78 -12.09
CA LEU A 539 26.19 -4.81 -13.30
C LEU A 539 27.70 -4.82 -12.98
N ASP A 540 28.12 -4.16 -11.89
CA ASP A 540 29.51 -4.20 -11.41
C ASP A 540 29.87 -5.62 -10.94
N MET A 541 28.98 -6.26 -10.18
CA MET A 541 29.10 -7.63 -9.71
C MET A 541 29.27 -8.65 -10.86
N LEU A 542 28.72 -8.35 -12.03
CA LEU A 542 28.87 -9.14 -13.25
C LEU A 542 30.12 -8.74 -14.08
N HIS A 543 30.97 -7.86 -13.57
CA HIS A 543 32.15 -7.33 -14.25
C HIS A 543 31.84 -6.75 -15.65
N ILE A 544 30.62 -6.24 -15.85
CA ILE A 544 30.23 -5.64 -17.13
C ILE A 544 31.03 -4.34 -17.32
N PRO A 545 31.79 -4.19 -18.43
CA PRO A 545 32.62 -3.01 -18.68
C PRO A 545 31.83 -1.70 -18.66
N ALA A 546 32.47 -0.61 -18.25
CA ALA A 546 31.80 0.69 -18.09
C ALA A 546 31.21 1.25 -19.40
N ASP A 547 31.80 0.89 -20.54
CA ASP A 547 31.37 1.28 -21.90
C ASP A 547 30.41 0.29 -22.56
N ALA A 548 30.06 -0.82 -21.88
CA ALA A 548 29.16 -1.83 -22.41
C ALA A 548 27.75 -1.27 -22.61
N LYS A 549 27.07 -1.77 -23.64
CA LYS A 549 25.68 -1.37 -23.97
C LYS A 549 24.69 -1.64 -22.83
N GLU A 550 24.93 -2.67 -22.04
CA GLU A 550 24.12 -3.05 -20.88
C GLU A 550 24.13 -1.98 -19.78
N ARG A 551 25.16 -1.10 -19.77
CA ARG A 551 25.23 0.02 -18.81
C ARG A 551 24.44 1.26 -19.24
N LYS A 552 23.95 1.29 -20.47
CA LYS A 552 22.99 2.31 -20.88
C LYS A 552 21.60 1.99 -20.32
N ALA A 553 21.46 2.14 -19.00
CA ALA A 553 20.22 1.81 -18.30
C ALA A 553 19.41 3.06 -17.95
N ILE A 554 18.10 2.94 -18.02
CA ILE A 554 17.15 4.00 -17.66
C ILE A 554 17.11 4.13 -16.16
N LYS A 555 17.39 5.31 -15.62
CA LYS A 555 17.24 5.60 -14.19
C LYS A 555 15.79 5.90 -13.83
N ILE A 556 15.32 5.29 -12.75
CA ILE A 556 14.00 5.55 -12.18
C ILE A 556 14.08 6.85 -11.38
N ARG A 557 13.15 7.78 -11.64
CA ARG A 557 13.16 9.10 -11.01
C ARG A 557 12.94 9.04 -9.49
N ASN A 558 12.00 8.21 -9.04
CA ASN A 558 11.67 7.98 -7.63
C ASN A 558 11.72 6.47 -7.34
N PRO A 559 12.92 5.87 -7.21
CA PRO A 559 13.05 4.45 -6.98
C PRO A 559 12.56 4.08 -5.57
N ILE A 560 12.07 2.85 -5.41
CA ILE A 560 11.66 2.30 -4.11
C ILE A 560 12.88 2.23 -3.15
N SER A 561 14.06 1.89 -3.71
CA SER A 561 15.34 1.89 -3.00
C SER A 561 16.48 2.07 -4.02
N GLU A 562 17.72 2.34 -3.54
CA GLU A 562 18.91 2.36 -4.41
C GLU A 562 19.16 1.03 -5.12
N GLU A 563 18.77 -0.07 -4.49
CA GLU A 563 18.89 -1.43 -5.05
C GLU A 563 17.94 -1.67 -6.24
N LEU A 564 16.94 -0.83 -6.44
CA LEU A 564 15.92 -0.93 -7.48
C LEU A 564 15.85 0.38 -8.29
N SER A 565 17.02 0.93 -8.67
CA SER A 565 17.14 2.30 -9.18
C SER A 565 17.24 2.42 -10.70
N ILE A 566 17.51 1.31 -11.41
CA ILE A 566 17.60 1.31 -12.88
C ILE A 566 16.76 0.19 -13.50
N MET A 567 16.23 0.44 -14.71
CA MET A 567 15.55 -0.60 -15.48
C MET A 567 16.57 -1.63 -15.98
N ARG A 568 16.20 -2.92 -15.91
CA ARG A 568 17.11 -4.01 -16.33
C ARG A 568 17.35 -3.99 -17.84
N THR A 569 18.61 -4.15 -18.21
CA THR A 569 19.10 -4.26 -19.60
C THR A 569 19.54 -5.67 -19.96
N THR A 570 19.64 -6.57 -18.98
CA THR A 570 19.90 -8.00 -19.08
C THR A 570 19.19 -8.71 -17.92
N MET A 571 18.84 -9.97 -18.06
CA MET A 571 18.17 -10.77 -17.04
C MET A 571 19.14 -11.45 -16.06
N ALA A 572 20.42 -11.52 -16.40
CA ALA A 572 21.43 -12.26 -15.63
C ALA A 572 21.51 -11.86 -14.14
N PRO A 573 21.55 -10.56 -13.77
CA PRO A 573 21.54 -10.15 -12.35
C PRO A 573 20.31 -10.64 -11.60
N SER A 574 19.15 -10.49 -12.20
CA SER A 574 17.87 -10.90 -11.59
C SER A 574 17.85 -12.40 -11.30
N MET A 575 18.28 -13.22 -12.26
CA MET A 575 18.38 -14.67 -12.10
C MET A 575 19.37 -15.06 -11.01
N LEU A 576 20.55 -14.45 -10.99
CA LEU A 576 21.59 -14.72 -9.98
C LEU A 576 21.15 -14.37 -8.59
N ASN A 577 20.47 -13.23 -8.41
CA ASN A 577 19.92 -12.82 -7.11
C ASN A 577 18.92 -13.86 -6.56
N VAL A 578 18.11 -14.48 -7.42
CA VAL A 578 17.20 -15.56 -7.02
C VAL A 578 17.98 -16.83 -6.67
N ILE A 579 18.98 -17.20 -7.44
CA ILE A 579 19.85 -18.36 -7.16
C ILE A 579 20.55 -18.19 -5.80
N VAL A 580 21.20 -17.06 -5.58
CA VAL A 580 21.89 -16.73 -4.31
C VAL A 580 20.93 -16.80 -3.13
N ARG A 581 19.71 -16.25 -3.28
CA ARG A 581 18.67 -16.32 -2.24
C ARG A 581 18.27 -17.76 -1.92
N ASN A 582 18.13 -18.61 -2.93
CA ASN A 582 17.83 -20.03 -2.75
C ASN A 582 18.96 -20.77 -2.03
N LEU A 583 20.19 -20.57 -2.45
CA LEU A 583 21.36 -21.16 -1.81
C LEU A 583 21.47 -20.78 -0.32
N ARG A 584 21.27 -19.48 0.01
CA ARG A 584 21.26 -18.98 1.39
C ARG A 584 20.12 -19.57 2.25
N ARG A 585 19.06 -20.05 1.63
CA ARG A 585 17.94 -20.73 2.30
C ARG A 585 18.06 -22.26 2.32
N GLY A 586 19.21 -22.80 1.91
CA GLY A 586 19.51 -24.23 1.95
C GLY A 586 18.99 -25.03 0.73
N ASN A 587 18.46 -24.37 -0.30
CA ASN A 587 18.14 -25.03 -1.57
C ASN A 587 19.42 -25.17 -2.39
N MET A 588 20.05 -26.34 -2.33
CA MET A 588 21.41 -26.54 -2.85
C MET A 588 21.48 -26.87 -4.35
N GLU A 589 20.36 -27.11 -5.00
CA GLU A 589 20.27 -27.36 -6.43
C GLU A 589 18.91 -26.92 -6.99
N GLY A 590 18.87 -26.55 -8.27
CA GLY A 590 17.63 -26.16 -8.92
C GLY A 590 17.84 -25.72 -10.36
N LYS A 591 16.71 -25.66 -11.09
CA LYS A 591 16.63 -25.16 -12.46
C LYS A 591 15.50 -24.14 -12.53
N LEU A 592 15.81 -22.94 -12.97
CA LEU A 592 14.90 -21.79 -12.96
C LEU A 592 14.78 -21.19 -14.35
N PHE A 593 13.63 -20.61 -14.65
CA PHE A 593 13.47 -19.82 -15.88
C PHE A 593 12.55 -18.63 -15.65
N GLU A 594 12.76 -17.59 -16.45
CA GLU A 594 11.88 -16.42 -16.52
C GLU A 594 11.79 -15.95 -17.97
N LEU A 595 10.57 -15.75 -18.46
CA LEU A 595 10.31 -15.06 -19.71
C LEU A 595 9.77 -13.67 -19.38
N ALA A 596 10.57 -12.66 -19.60
CA ALA A 596 10.22 -11.29 -19.22
C ALA A 596 10.92 -10.26 -20.12
N LYS A 597 10.65 -8.98 -19.93
CA LYS A 597 11.20 -7.90 -20.75
C LYS A 597 12.47 -7.32 -20.15
N ILE A 598 13.40 -6.92 -21.03
CA ILE A 598 14.51 -6.01 -20.76
C ILE A 598 14.25 -4.70 -21.49
N TYR A 599 14.90 -3.61 -21.05
CA TYR A 599 14.59 -2.25 -21.49
C TYR A 599 15.85 -1.61 -22.07
N LEU A 600 15.86 -1.39 -23.37
CA LEU A 600 17.03 -0.92 -24.12
C LEU A 600 16.74 0.48 -24.70
N PRO A 601 17.29 1.56 -24.10
CA PRO A 601 17.13 2.89 -24.62
C PRO A 601 18.03 3.10 -25.86
N GLU A 602 17.51 3.80 -26.86
CA GLU A 602 18.32 4.28 -28.00
C GLU A 602 19.28 5.37 -27.54
N GLU A 603 18.77 6.35 -26.79
CA GLU A 603 19.53 7.46 -26.22
C GLU A 603 19.11 7.78 -24.77
N LEU A 604 20.02 8.42 -24.04
CA LEU A 604 19.76 8.95 -22.70
C LEU A 604 20.18 10.43 -22.64
N PRO A 605 19.34 11.34 -22.09
CA PRO A 605 17.98 11.10 -21.55
C PRO A 605 16.99 10.65 -22.62
N LEU A 606 15.97 9.88 -22.22
CA LEU A 606 14.97 9.34 -23.14
C LEU A 606 14.26 10.47 -23.90
N LYS A 607 14.16 10.32 -25.23
CA LYS A 607 13.29 11.12 -26.12
C LYS A 607 12.13 10.30 -26.67
N THR A 608 12.32 8.98 -26.77
CA THR A 608 11.32 8.00 -27.21
C THR A 608 11.19 6.89 -26.19
N PHE A 609 10.15 6.07 -26.30
CA PHE A 609 10.05 4.86 -25.48
C PHE A 609 11.21 3.91 -25.78
N PRO A 610 11.76 3.22 -24.77
CA PRO A 610 12.80 2.24 -24.98
C PRO A 610 12.27 1.01 -25.74
N GLU A 611 13.15 0.27 -26.36
CA GLU A 611 12.84 -1.08 -26.84
C GLU A 611 12.55 -1.99 -25.64
N GLU A 612 11.37 -2.56 -25.57
CA GLU A 612 10.97 -3.57 -24.58
C GLU A 612 11.14 -4.96 -25.19
N ARG A 613 12.32 -5.55 -25.01
CA ARG A 613 12.67 -6.82 -25.61
C ARG A 613 12.32 -8.01 -24.71
N ALA A 614 11.42 -8.87 -25.20
CA ALA A 614 11.11 -10.12 -24.50
C ALA A 614 12.32 -11.06 -24.53
N THR A 615 12.77 -11.49 -23.36
CA THR A 615 13.98 -12.27 -23.15
C THR A 615 13.68 -13.47 -22.26
N LEU A 616 14.10 -14.64 -22.69
CA LEU A 616 14.03 -15.88 -21.90
C LEU A 616 15.37 -16.07 -21.18
N CYS A 617 15.34 -16.04 -19.86
CA CYS A 617 16.50 -16.35 -19.02
C CYS A 617 16.34 -17.72 -18.37
N LEU A 618 17.39 -18.52 -18.44
CA LEU A 618 17.47 -19.84 -17.82
C LEU A 618 18.62 -19.84 -16.83
N GLY A 619 18.41 -20.44 -15.67
CA GLY A 619 19.44 -20.62 -14.64
C GLY A 619 19.40 -22.03 -14.09
N SER A 620 20.57 -22.64 -13.90
CA SER A 620 20.70 -23.96 -13.26
C SER A 620 21.83 -23.91 -12.26
N PHE A 621 21.66 -24.48 -11.08
CA PHE A 621 22.67 -24.47 -10.02
C PHE A 621 22.72 -25.78 -9.24
N GLY A 622 23.86 -26.05 -8.60
CA GLY A 622 24.11 -27.28 -7.84
C GLY A 622 24.72 -28.39 -8.68
N LYS A 623 24.08 -29.56 -8.71
CA LYS A 623 24.52 -30.69 -9.53
C LYS A 623 24.12 -30.47 -10.99
N THR A 624 24.82 -29.57 -11.66
CA THR A 624 24.57 -29.19 -13.06
C THR A 624 25.88 -28.95 -13.80
N SER A 625 25.79 -28.99 -15.12
CA SER A 625 26.90 -28.74 -16.03
C SER A 625 26.46 -27.83 -17.18
N PHE A 626 27.43 -27.32 -17.94
CA PHE A 626 27.19 -26.65 -19.21
C PHE A 626 26.27 -27.44 -20.15
N TRP A 627 26.49 -28.76 -20.20
CA TRP A 627 25.77 -29.67 -21.11
C TRP A 627 24.30 -29.84 -20.73
N ASP A 628 23.97 -29.77 -19.43
CA ASP A 628 22.60 -29.87 -18.96
C ASP A 628 21.74 -28.69 -19.46
N LEU A 629 22.23 -27.45 -19.29
CA LEU A 629 21.50 -26.25 -19.72
C LEU A 629 21.52 -26.13 -21.25
N LYS A 630 22.65 -26.44 -21.90
CA LYS A 630 22.74 -26.53 -23.37
C LYS A 630 21.71 -27.50 -23.94
N GLY A 631 21.54 -28.67 -23.33
CA GLY A 631 20.52 -29.64 -23.72
C GLY A 631 19.09 -29.11 -23.59
N ILE A 632 18.81 -28.25 -22.59
CA ILE A 632 17.54 -27.56 -22.48
C ILE A 632 17.36 -26.57 -23.64
N CYS A 633 18.41 -25.80 -23.99
CA CYS A 633 18.38 -24.90 -25.15
C CYS A 633 18.10 -25.67 -26.45
N GLU A 634 18.74 -26.83 -26.65
CA GLU A 634 18.47 -27.71 -27.81
C GLU A 634 17.01 -28.22 -27.81
N ASN A 635 16.47 -28.55 -26.66
CA ASN A 635 15.07 -28.95 -26.55
C ASN A 635 14.09 -27.80 -26.90
N ILE A 636 14.44 -26.55 -26.57
CA ILE A 636 13.69 -25.37 -27.03
C ILE A 636 13.72 -25.32 -28.57
N ALA A 637 14.90 -25.44 -29.19
CA ALA A 637 15.04 -25.44 -30.64
C ALA A 637 14.19 -26.54 -31.29
N ASN A 638 14.25 -27.77 -30.75
CA ASN A 638 13.44 -28.90 -31.21
C ASN A 638 11.92 -28.62 -31.07
N THR A 639 11.48 -27.99 -29.99
CA THR A 639 10.08 -27.62 -29.77
C THR A 639 9.57 -26.63 -30.83
N LEU A 640 10.47 -25.82 -31.37
CA LEU A 640 10.22 -24.83 -32.42
C LEU A 640 10.49 -25.40 -33.84
N ASN A 641 10.84 -26.67 -33.95
CA ASN A 641 11.22 -27.33 -35.20
C ASN A 641 12.39 -26.65 -35.93
N THR A 642 13.36 -26.15 -35.18
CA THR A 642 14.57 -25.51 -35.68
C THR A 642 15.82 -26.12 -35.02
N ALA A 643 17.03 -25.65 -35.39
CA ALA A 643 18.28 -26.09 -34.82
C ALA A 643 19.13 -24.88 -34.43
N PHE A 644 19.81 -24.99 -33.30
CA PHE A 644 20.78 -23.99 -32.84
C PHE A 644 22.20 -24.41 -33.23
N GLU A 645 22.98 -23.41 -33.58
CA GLU A 645 24.43 -23.51 -33.76
C GLU A 645 25.10 -22.86 -32.55
N TYR A 646 26.24 -23.41 -32.12
CA TYR A 646 26.97 -22.96 -30.96
C TYR A 646 28.40 -22.62 -31.36
N ALA A 647 28.88 -21.45 -31.00
CA ALA A 647 30.27 -21.04 -31.19
C ALA A 647 30.86 -20.54 -29.86
N PRO A 648 32.17 -20.78 -29.59
CA PRO A 648 32.80 -20.24 -28.42
C PRO A 648 32.66 -18.71 -28.38
N CYS A 649 32.34 -18.16 -27.22
CA CYS A 649 32.31 -16.71 -27.02
C CYS A 649 32.79 -16.35 -25.60
N GLU A 650 33.02 -15.07 -25.38
CA GLU A 650 33.40 -14.55 -24.08
C GLU A 650 32.33 -13.58 -23.53
N LYS A 651 32.03 -13.72 -22.25
CA LYS A 651 31.19 -12.80 -21.46
C LYS A 651 31.91 -12.52 -20.14
N PRO A 652 31.93 -11.27 -19.66
CA PRO A 652 32.69 -10.89 -18.47
C PRO A 652 32.41 -11.71 -17.21
N PHE A 653 31.17 -12.18 -17.08
CA PHE A 653 30.66 -12.92 -15.93
C PHE A 653 30.62 -14.44 -16.15
N LEU A 654 31.02 -14.94 -17.31
CA LEU A 654 30.99 -16.35 -17.62
C LEU A 654 32.42 -16.89 -17.81
N GLN A 655 32.60 -18.17 -17.52
CA GLN A 655 33.92 -18.83 -17.57
C GLN A 655 34.39 -18.99 -19.02
N PRO A 656 35.56 -18.45 -19.39
CA PRO A 656 36.19 -18.73 -20.69
C PRO A 656 36.33 -20.22 -20.94
N GLY A 657 36.05 -20.66 -22.16
CA GLY A 657 36.13 -22.06 -22.56
C GLY A 657 34.90 -22.91 -22.15
N LYS A 658 33.98 -22.34 -21.32
CA LYS A 658 32.70 -22.94 -20.95
C LYS A 658 31.52 -22.02 -21.26
N THR A 659 31.66 -21.21 -22.30
CA THR A 659 30.67 -20.22 -22.76
C THR A 659 30.54 -20.33 -24.28
N ALA A 660 29.30 -20.32 -24.74
CA ALA A 660 28.97 -20.33 -26.15
C ALA A 660 27.89 -19.30 -26.49
N GLU A 661 28.04 -18.63 -27.61
CA GLU A 661 26.92 -17.95 -28.26
C GLU A 661 26.03 -18.96 -28.97
N ILE A 662 24.76 -18.57 -29.10
CA ILE A 662 23.72 -19.37 -29.74
C ILE A 662 23.24 -18.61 -30.96
N THR A 663 23.26 -19.26 -32.11
CA THR A 663 22.72 -18.72 -33.36
C THR A 663 21.69 -19.68 -33.94
N CYS A 664 20.77 -19.16 -34.72
CA CYS A 664 19.81 -19.92 -35.51
C CYS A 664 19.74 -19.34 -36.93
N GLU A 665 20.06 -20.18 -37.95
CA GLU A 665 20.12 -19.72 -39.34
C GLU A 665 21.02 -18.48 -39.56
N GLY A 666 22.11 -18.43 -38.79
CA GLY A 666 23.09 -17.31 -38.83
C GLY A 666 22.68 -16.05 -38.08
N LYS A 667 21.51 -16.04 -37.39
CA LYS A 667 21.07 -14.95 -36.52
C LYS A 667 21.41 -15.22 -35.08
N TYR A 668 21.86 -14.21 -34.34
CA TYR A 668 22.15 -14.31 -32.94
C TYR A 668 20.88 -14.46 -32.12
N ILE A 669 20.79 -15.50 -31.31
CA ILE A 669 19.67 -15.81 -30.42
C ILE A 669 20.02 -15.48 -28.98
N GLY A 670 21.27 -15.69 -28.56
CA GLY A 670 21.66 -15.51 -27.18
C GLY A 670 22.97 -16.22 -26.81
N TYR A 671 23.08 -16.58 -25.56
CA TYR A 671 24.27 -17.27 -25.04
C TYR A 671 23.93 -18.31 -23.97
N VAL A 672 24.85 -19.25 -23.74
CA VAL A 672 24.84 -20.18 -22.60
C VAL A 672 26.25 -20.31 -22.04
N GLY A 673 26.40 -20.33 -20.71
CA GLY A 673 27.75 -20.48 -20.11
C GLY A 673 27.70 -20.75 -18.61
N VAL A 674 28.82 -21.23 -18.10
CA VAL A 674 29.08 -21.44 -16.67
C VAL A 674 29.50 -20.12 -16.06
N LEU A 675 28.97 -19.79 -14.88
CA LEU A 675 29.36 -18.57 -14.15
C LEU A 675 30.86 -18.58 -13.84
N ALA A 676 31.52 -17.43 -14.01
CA ALA A 676 32.93 -17.29 -13.75
C ALA A 676 33.27 -17.50 -12.26
N PRO A 677 34.40 -18.18 -11.93
CA PRO A 677 34.81 -18.39 -10.54
C PRO A 677 34.91 -17.09 -9.73
N THR A 678 35.37 -16.01 -10.34
CA THR A 678 35.47 -14.69 -9.70
C THR A 678 34.12 -14.15 -9.26
N VAL A 679 33.13 -14.27 -10.10
CA VAL A 679 31.74 -13.88 -9.76
C VAL A 679 31.13 -14.81 -8.70
N CYS A 680 31.45 -16.10 -8.76
CA CYS A 680 31.03 -17.05 -7.72
C CYS A 680 31.60 -16.70 -6.35
N GLU A 681 32.89 -16.30 -6.29
CA GLU A 681 33.56 -15.88 -5.06
C GLU A 681 32.90 -14.62 -4.47
N GLU A 682 32.67 -13.60 -5.27
CA GLU A 682 31.99 -12.35 -4.84
C GLU A 682 30.57 -12.59 -4.32
N LEU A 683 29.84 -13.53 -4.91
CA LEU A 683 28.48 -13.88 -4.50
C LEU A 683 28.43 -14.94 -3.40
N ALA A 684 29.60 -15.44 -2.94
CA ALA A 684 29.70 -16.56 -2.00
C ALA A 684 28.96 -17.83 -2.49
N ILE A 685 29.09 -18.15 -3.77
CA ILE A 685 28.53 -19.35 -4.40
C ILE A 685 29.58 -20.44 -4.42
N ASP A 686 29.36 -21.54 -3.71
CA ASP A 686 30.25 -22.71 -3.64
C ASP A 686 29.87 -23.82 -4.64
N ARG A 687 28.95 -23.52 -5.57
CA ARG A 687 28.36 -24.47 -6.49
C ARG A 687 28.47 -24.03 -7.95
N THR A 688 28.37 -25.01 -8.85
CA THR A 688 28.24 -24.69 -10.27
C THR A 688 26.94 -23.97 -10.55
N VAL A 689 27.02 -22.84 -11.24
CA VAL A 689 25.88 -22.11 -11.80
C VAL A 689 26.05 -22.01 -13.31
N VAL A 690 25.02 -22.29 -14.06
CA VAL A 690 24.97 -22.15 -15.52
C VAL A 690 23.83 -21.24 -15.89
N LEU A 691 24.09 -20.28 -16.76
CA LEU A 691 23.11 -19.30 -17.24
C LEU A 691 22.94 -19.38 -18.75
N ALA A 692 21.73 -19.09 -19.21
CA ALA A 692 21.48 -18.78 -20.62
C ALA A 692 20.48 -17.63 -20.71
N GLU A 693 20.68 -16.75 -21.69
CA GLU A 693 19.76 -15.66 -21.99
C GLU A 693 19.51 -15.66 -23.49
N LEU A 694 18.22 -15.75 -23.87
CA LEU A 694 17.78 -15.92 -25.26
C LEU A 694 16.81 -14.81 -25.63
N ASP A 695 17.01 -14.17 -26.77
CA ASP A 695 16.06 -13.22 -27.35
C ASP A 695 14.82 -13.99 -27.81
N TYR A 696 13.69 -13.77 -27.12
CA TYR A 696 12.47 -14.51 -27.39
C TYR A 696 11.80 -14.12 -28.72
N ALA A 697 11.91 -12.85 -29.12
CA ALA A 697 11.33 -12.38 -30.36
C ALA A 697 12.06 -13.01 -31.56
N GLU A 698 13.38 -13.00 -31.54
CA GLU A 698 14.21 -13.66 -32.55
C GLU A 698 14.01 -15.16 -32.54
N LEU A 699 14.00 -15.78 -31.36
CA LEU A 699 13.71 -17.20 -31.18
C LEU A 699 12.38 -17.62 -31.82
N LYS A 700 11.34 -16.86 -31.60
CA LYS A 700 9.99 -17.12 -32.16
C LYS A 700 9.95 -16.93 -33.67
N SER A 701 10.71 -16.00 -34.25
CA SER A 701 10.75 -15.77 -35.70
C SER A 701 11.27 -16.98 -36.50
N HIS A 702 12.08 -17.82 -35.84
CA HIS A 702 12.63 -19.05 -36.42
C HIS A 702 11.77 -20.30 -36.18
N ALA A 703 10.61 -20.18 -35.54
CA ALA A 703 9.72 -21.30 -35.31
C ALA A 703 9.11 -21.79 -36.60
N LYS A 704 9.20 -23.09 -36.83
CA LYS A 704 8.67 -23.75 -38.05
C LYS A 704 7.50 -24.68 -37.72
N PRO A 705 6.51 -24.79 -38.60
CA PRO A 705 5.45 -25.79 -38.44
C PRO A 705 6.02 -27.19 -38.51
N PHE A 706 5.42 -28.10 -37.76
CA PHE A 706 5.75 -29.51 -37.86
C PHE A 706 5.49 -30.01 -39.29
N ARG A 707 6.48 -30.66 -39.88
CA ARG A 707 6.36 -31.31 -41.17
C ARG A 707 6.58 -32.81 -40.98
N TYR A 708 5.60 -33.61 -41.35
CA TYR A 708 5.71 -35.05 -41.34
C TYR A 708 6.80 -35.50 -42.32
N LYS A 709 7.70 -36.38 -41.85
CA LYS A 709 8.67 -37.06 -42.69
C LYS A 709 8.25 -38.53 -42.78
N PRO A 710 8.06 -39.05 -44.01
CA PRO A 710 7.71 -40.46 -44.16
C PRO A 710 8.79 -41.41 -43.58
N ILE A 711 8.37 -42.51 -43.01
CA ILE A 711 9.27 -43.55 -42.53
C ILE A 711 10.00 -44.12 -43.72
N PRO A 712 11.32 -44.29 -43.66
CA PRO A 712 12.11 -44.91 -44.74
C PRO A 712 11.55 -46.28 -45.12
N LYS A 713 11.49 -46.57 -46.41
CA LYS A 713 11.03 -47.91 -46.93
C LYS A 713 12.07 -49.01 -46.77
N PHE A 714 13.32 -48.60 -46.61
CA PHE A 714 14.45 -49.52 -46.48
C PHE A 714 15.15 -49.28 -45.14
N PRO A 715 15.83 -50.33 -44.59
CA PRO A 715 16.53 -50.20 -43.32
C PRO A 715 17.65 -49.13 -43.36
N GLU A 716 17.77 -48.44 -42.24
CA GLU A 716 18.90 -47.51 -42.02
C GLU A 716 20.17 -48.33 -41.73
N VAL A 717 21.33 -47.72 -42.09
CA VAL A 717 22.65 -48.37 -41.87
C VAL A 717 23.46 -47.41 -40.96
N THR A 718 24.06 -47.91 -39.89
CA THR A 718 24.92 -47.13 -39.01
C THR A 718 26.40 -47.48 -39.20
N ARG A 719 27.26 -46.49 -38.97
CA ARG A 719 28.70 -46.66 -38.94
C ARG A 719 29.33 -45.80 -37.84
N ASP A 720 30.26 -46.36 -37.11
CA ASP A 720 31.07 -45.65 -36.13
C ASP A 720 32.39 -45.21 -36.77
N LEU A 721 32.73 -43.94 -36.56
CA LEU A 721 34.01 -43.36 -37.02
C LEU A 721 34.74 -42.71 -35.86
N ALA A 722 35.93 -43.17 -35.54
CA ALA A 722 36.84 -42.52 -34.62
C ALA A 722 37.76 -41.60 -35.41
N LEU A 723 37.59 -40.32 -35.23
CA LEU A 723 38.25 -39.28 -36.00
C LEU A 723 39.34 -38.60 -35.18
N LEU A 724 40.57 -38.58 -35.68
CA LEU A 724 41.70 -37.89 -35.07
C LEU A 724 41.84 -36.47 -35.62
N CYS A 725 41.74 -35.47 -34.77
CA CYS A 725 41.74 -34.04 -35.14
C CYS A 725 42.51 -33.17 -34.18
N GLY A 726 42.87 -31.97 -34.59
CA GLY A 726 43.40 -30.96 -33.71
C GLY A 726 42.42 -30.56 -32.58
N LYS A 727 42.97 -30.13 -31.44
CA LYS A 727 42.15 -29.74 -30.27
C LYS A 727 41.23 -28.57 -30.56
N GLU A 728 41.60 -27.69 -31.47
CA GLU A 728 40.87 -26.50 -31.90
C GLU A 728 39.62 -26.85 -32.73
N ILE A 729 39.62 -27.99 -33.41
CA ILE A 729 38.50 -28.37 -34.27
C ILE A 729 37.29 -28.78 -33.45
N THR A 730 36.16 -28.13 -33.70
CA THR A 730 34.92 -28.36 -32.96
C THR A 730 34.10 -29.52 -33.54
N CYS A 731 33.28 -30.13 -32.69
CA CYS A 731 32.32 -31.15 -33.13
C CYS A 731 31.33 -30.59 -34.18
N GLY A 732 30.97 -29.32 -34.10
CA GLY A 732 30.07 -28.64 -35.08
C GLY A 732 30.68 -28.59 -36.49
N GLU A 733 31.96 -28.25 -36.61
CA GLU A 733 32.66 -28.20 -37.87
C GLU A 733 32.72 -29.59 -38.52
N ILE A 734 33.04 -30.60 -37.73
CA ILE A 734 33.08 -31.98 -38.23
C ILE A 734 31.68 -32.41 -38.72
N LYS A 735 30.64 -32.21 -37.94
CA LYS A 735 29.26 -32.54 -38.34
C LYS A 735 28.83 -31.81 -39.61
N LYS A 736 29.16 -30.53 -39.76
CA LYS A 736 28.88 -29.73 -40.94
C LYS A 736 29.50 -30.32 -42.20
N GLU A 737 30.77 -30.70 -42.14
CA GLU A 737 31.47 -31.31 -43.28
C GLU A 737 30.99 -32.73 -43.58
N ILE A 738 30.60 -33.51 -42.58
CA ILE A 738 29.97 -34.82 -42.78
C ILE A 738 28.65 -34.69 -43.54
N TYR A 739 27.75 -33.80 -43.09
CA TYR A 739 26.50 -33.59 -43.78
C TYR A 739 26.65 -33.02 -45.20
N ALA A 740 27.64 -32.13 -45.41
CA ALA A 740 27.94 -31.56 -46.72
C ALA A 740 28.48 -32.63 -47.70
N ALA A 741 29.24 -33.60 -47.20
CA ALA A 741 29.85 -34.66 -48.01
C ALA A 741 28.86 -35.72 -48.50
N CYS A 742 27.78 -36.01 -47.75
CA CYS A 742 26.88 -37.09 -48.08
C CYS A 742 25.39 -36.77 -47.72
N LYS A 743 24.53 -36.67 -48.73
CA LYS A 743 23.08 -36.42 -48.60
C LYS A 743 22.23 -37.51 -47.96
N TYR A 744 22.80 -38.67 -47.74
CA TYR A 744 22.16 -39.84 -47.12
C TYR A 744 22.38 -39.90 -45.62
N VAL A 745 23.30 -39.10 -45.06
CA VAL A 745 23.49 -38.98 -43.62
C VAL A 745 22.31 -38.25 -43.01
N SER A 746 21.57 -38.94 -42.16
CA SER A 746 20.43 -38.37 -41.44
C SER A 746 20.73 -37.95 -40.01
N SER A 747 21.71 -38.62 -39.39
CA SER A 747 22.14 -38.33 -38.01
C SER A 747 23.63 -38.51 -37.85
N VAL A 748 24.25 -37.62 -37.06
CA VAL A 748 25.67 -37.68 -36.65
C VAL A 748 25.72 -37.42 -35.15
N ILE A 749 25.97 -38.45 -34.37
CA ILE A 749 26.00 -38.40 -32.90
C ILE A 749 27.44 -38.58 -32.44
N LEU A 750 27.99 -37.58 -31.70
CA LEU A 750 29.23 -37.73 -30.99
C LEU A 750 28.96 -38.53 -29.71
N PHE A 751 29.61 -39.62 -29.49
CA PHE A 751 29.41 -40.46 -28.31
C PHE A 751 30.66 -40.62 -27.44
N ASP A 752 31.88 -40.30 -27.97
CA ASP A 752 33.08 -40.33 -27.16
C ASP A 752 34.10 -39.26 -27.61
N VAL A 753 34.87 -38.73 -26.67
CA VAL A 753 36.00 -37.83 -26.89
C VAL A 753 37.15 -38.31 -26.01
N TYR A 754 38.22 -38.69 -26.65
CA TYR A 754 39.39 -39.18 -25.96
C TYR A 754 40.62 -38.25 -26.15
N GLU A 755 41.19 -37.80 -25.03
CA GLU A 755 42.44 -37.03 -24.95
C GLU A 755 43.38 -37.74 -23.96
N GLY A 756 44.14 -38.68 -24.44
CA GLY A 756 45.02 -39.46 -23.56
C GLY A 756 46.28 -39.89 -24.24
N THR A 757 47.06 -40.77 -23.60
CA THR A 757 48.42 -41.20 -23.98
C THR A 757 48.50 -41.91 -25.35
N GLN A 758 47.35 -42.31 -25.92
CA GLN A 758 47.28 -42.96 -27.27
C GLN A 758 46.96 -41.95 -28.37
N VAL A 759 46.99 -40.66 -28.11
CA VAL A 759 46.76 -39.61 -29.09
C VAL A 759 47.91 -38.60 -28.98
N ASP A 760 48.37 -38.14 -30.15
CA ASP A 760 49.52 -37.20 -30.23
C ASP A 760 49.21 -35.93 -29.43
N GLU A 761 50.23 -35.29 -28.88
CA GLU A 761 50.10 -34.03 -28.19
C GLU A 761 49.52 -32.98 -29.15
N GLY A 762 48.49 -32.20 -28.68
CA GLY A 762 47.78 -31.23 -29.49
C GLY A 762 46.62 -31.81 -30.31
N LYS A 763 46.37 -33.09 -30.25
CA LYS A 763 45.24 -33.77 -30.92
C LYS A 763 44.25 -34.37 -29.93
N LYS A 764 43.04 -34.65 -30.41
CA LYS A 764 41.99 -35.41 -29.75
C LYS A 764 41.34 -36.39 -30.70
N SER A 765 40.80 -37.48 -30.18
CA SER A 765 39.98 -38.44 -30.94
C SER A 765 38.50 -38.24 -30.62
N MET A 766 37.69 -38.00 -31.63
CA MET A 766 36.23 -37.89 -31.48
C MET A 766 35.53 -39.03 -32.20
N ALA A 767 34.72 -39.79 -31.49
CA ALA A 767 33.99 -40.93 -32.03
C ALA A 767 32.55 -40.55 -32.35
N PHE A 768 32.16 -40.77 -33.59
CA PHE A 768 30.82 -40.42 -34.11
C PHE A 768 30.10 -41.66 -34.61
N ASN A 769 28.81 -41.79 -34.24
CA ASN A 769 27.87 -42.69 -34.88
C ASN A 769 27.16 -41.97 -36.01
N LEU A 770 27.24 -42.44 -37.21
CA LEU A 770 26.62 -41.92 -38.41
C LEU A 770 25.47 -42.83 -38.80
N THR A 771 24.27 -42.29 -38.98
CA THR A 771 23.11 -42.99 -39.51
C THR A 771 22.87 -42.57 -40.97
N PHE A 772 22.86 -43.56 -41.86
CA PHE A 772 22.56 -43.37 -43.28
C PHE A 772 21.15 -43.87 -43.56
N THR A 773 20.30 -42.93 -44.00
CA THR A 773 18.87 -43.25 -44.31
C THR A 773 18.67 -43.32 -45.82
N PRO A 774 18.22 -44.46 -46.34
CA PRO A 774 17.90 -44.62 -47.75
C PRO A 774 16.70 -43.75 -48.12
N LYS A 775 16.68 -43.27 -49.38
CA LYS A 775 15.53 -42.50 -49.91
C LYS A 775 14.67 -43.44 -50.80
N ASP A 776 15.11 -43.71 -51.96
CA ASP A 776 14.31 -44.42 -52.98
C ASP A 776 14.81 -45.85 -53.26
N GLU A 777 16.02 -46.23 -52.87
CA GLU A 777 16.68 -47.53 -53.09
C GLU A 777 17.48 -47.96 -51.85
N PRO A 778 17.76 -49.28 -51.67
CA PRO A 778 18.66 -49.79 -50.65
C PRO A 778 20.07 -49.19 -50.84
N ILE A 779 20.75 -48.86 -49.73
CA ILE A 779 22.07 -48.22 -49.78
C ILE A 779 23.15 -49.01 -49.07
N GLU A 780 22.84 -50.22 -48.55
CA GLU A 780 23.72 -51.04 -47.73
C GLU A 780 25.10 -51.27 -48.39
N ASP A 781 25.12 -51.69 -49.65
CA ASP A 781 26.32 -51.94 -50.43
C ASP A 781 27.08 -50.62 -50.80
N LYS A 782 26.44 -49.44 -50.64
CA LYS A 782 27.03 -48.18 -51.07
C LYS A 782 27.61 -47.40 -49.87
N VAL A 783 27.30 -47.79 -48.64
CA VAL A 783 27.65 -47.05 -47.42
C VAL A 783 29.14 -46.85 -47.23
N ASP A 784 29.93 -47.88 -47.47
CA ASP A 784 31.37 -47.81 -47.34
C ASP A 784 32.00 -46.82 -48.35
N GLY A 785 31.40 -46.68 -49.56
CA GLY A 785 31.75 -45.63 -50.52
C GLY A 785 31.43 -44.26 -50.02
N TYR A 786 30.29 -44.08 -49.34
CA TYR A 786 29.94 -42.80 -48.70
C TYR A 786 30.86 -42.46 -47.56
N VAL A 787 31.23 -43.40 -46.70
CA VAL A 787 32.22 -43.23 -45.63
C VAL A 787 33.57 -42.76 -46.19
N LYS A 788 34.08 -43.44 -47.28
CA LYS A 788 35.33 -43.02 -47.91
C LYS A 788 35.23 -41.59 -48.42
N LYS A 789 34.13 -41.19 -49.01
CA LYS A 789 33.89 -39.79 -49.44
C LYS A 789 33.89 -38.81 -48.29
N ILE A 790 33.23 -39.13 -47.18
CA ILE A 790 33.21 -38.33 -45.95
C ILE A 790 34.63 -38.18 -45.41
N LEU A 791 35.37 -39.25 -45.26
CA LEU A 791 36.75 -39.21 -44.77
C LEU A 791 37.67 -38.38 -45.66
N SER A 792 37.53 -38.51 -47.00
CA SER A 792 38.28 -37.66 -47.95
C SER A 792 37.97 -36.18 -47.81
N ASN A 793 36.68 -35.84 -47.61
CA ASN A 793 36.26 -34.44 -47.39
C ASN A 793 36.80 -33.90 -46.06
N LEU A 794 36.71 -34.69 -44.98
CA LEU A 794 37.24 -34.30 -43.67
C LEU A 794 38.75 -34.12 -43.68
N LYS A 795 39.48 -35.00 -44.39
CA LYS A 795 40.96 -34.88 -44.55
C LYS A 795 41.30 -33.61 -45.32
N TYR A 796 40.59 -33.33 -46.42
CA TYR A 796 40.88 -32.17 -47.27
C TYR A 796 40.53 -30.86 -46.59
N LYS A 797 39.38 -30.75 -45.92
CA LYS A 797 38.85 -29.52 -45.31
C LYS A 797 39.42 -29.21 -43.95
N LEU A 798 39.57 -30.20 -43.11
CA LEU A 798 39.87 -30.08 -41.70
C LEU A 798 41.15 -30.82 -41.23
N ASN A 799 41.87 -31.46 -42.19
CA ASN A 799 43.03 -32.25 -41.88
C ASN A 799 42.77 -33.36 -40.84
N ILE A 800 41.64 -34.02 -40.93
CA ILE A 800 41.17 -35.07 -40.01
C ILE A 800 41.48 -36.42 -40.60
N GLU A 801 41.96 -37.36 -39.78
CA GLU A 801 42.24 -38.72 -40.13
C GLU A 801 41.38 -39.69 -39.32
N LEU A 802 41.14 -40.88 -39.88
CA LEU A 802 40.55 -41.96 -39.14
C LEU A 802 41.60 -42.52 -38.17
N ARG A 803 41.21 -42.75 -36.92
CA ARG A 803 42.06 -43.34 -35.89
C ARG A 803 42.17 -44.83 -36.06
#